data_0421c690636ff9c09c1285f61ceaa665
#
_entry.id   0421c690636ff9c09c1285f61ceaa665
#
_cell.length_a   1.000
_cell.length_b   1.000
_cell.length_c   1.000
_cell.angle_alpha   90.00
_cell.angle_beta   90.00
_cell.angle_gamma   90.00
#
_symmetry.space_group_name_H-M   'P 1'
#
loop_
_entity.id
_entity.type
_entity.pdbx_description
1 polymer ?
#
loop_
_entity_poly.entity_id
_entity_poly.type
_entity_poly.pdbx_seq_one_letter_code
_entity_poly.pdbx_strand_id
1 'polypeptide(L)'
;VSKTITPAQLQQWLFDGREIALFDVREHGQYGEAHLFHGVHLPYSRLELEVRRLAPNLRVRLVIYDQDGGELATRAEQRLQALDYGQVHVLQGGADAWRAAGLQLFAGVHVPSKAFGERVEEACQTPHISAIELADWQARGEPLVLLDGRPFDEYRKMTIPGSICCPNGELGYRLHDLVADESTPVVINCAGRTRSIIGAQTLINLGVKNPVYALENGTQGWFLADLQLEHGSTRRYSDAAPPAGIEQRREAARALARRAAVPTVSAAQVAAWVQGGEASLFLCDVRSAEEFALGSLPGAQHTPGGQLIQATDLYIGVRQARVVVFDDEGVRAPIVASWLRQLGHDARVLEGGLHSGLSLPVTGALPLPELPGLDAQRLSRDLAEGAVALIDLRPSMAFRKVHLAGSRWSIRPLLVAEVAGEERPLVLLADDIAVAQLAALELPEAQRARARFFTADLSVWKAAGLTLVNDGAVLPDERCIDFLFFTHDRHSGNKDAARQYLAWETGLLGQMTPAEIASLKPLVPEKVVEDVRTRLVHAARTPEGSGARSVNVPVTRLSTVLFDSLADMRDARSRRDRERVLSYGARGNPTAFALEDLVTELEGGHRTRLFGTGLAAVAQTFLAYLRPGDHVLITDGVYAPVRRLAKEFLVPFGIEVGYFPADGRDIASRLRANTRMVYCESPSSLLYELNDLPAIAALCKPRGILLAVDNTWGSGYQYRPLALGADISIMALTKYLCGHSDVVMGSVCTTQAAWQPLVRMSDSFGNTVSPDDAYLVLRGARTLAARLEVHQRQGLEIARWLQAQPQVRRVFHPALPTHPDHALWVRDFSGSNGLLSFEFAEADPGQLERFIGGLRLFGLGASWGGYESLVTVVDVSDRQFAGAVRHPLIRLHIGLEAVASLIEDLQRGFAALAQPSD
;
A
#
# COMPACT_ATOMS: atom_id res chain seq x y z
N VAL A 1 33.21 -26.30 -15.07
CA VAL A 1 33.41 -24.87 -14.76
C VAL A 1 32.10 -24.37 -14.18
N SER A 2 32.13 -23.90 -12.94
CA SER A 2 30.96 -23.26 -12.26
C SER A 2 30.41 -22.14 -13.12
N LYS A 3 29.10 -22.11 -13.30
CA LYS A 3 28.39 -21.03 -13.99
C LYS A 3 28.12 -19.91 -12.98
N THR A 4 28.75 -18.77 -13.14
CA THR A 4 28.53 -17.61 -12.27
C THR A 4 27.69 -16.55 -12.98
N ILE A 5 26.89 -15.79 -12.23
CA ILE A 5 26.17 -14.63 -12.72
C ILE A 5 26.44 -13.41 -11.83
N THR A 6 26.39 -12.22 -12.42
CA THR A 6 26.57 -10.96 -11.71
C THR A 6 25.26 -10.51 -11.03
N PRO A 7 25.31 -9.63 -10.02
CA PRO A 7 24.12 -9.02 -9.44
C PRO A 7 23.21 -8.35 -10.49
N ALA A 8 23.77 -7.67 -11.49
CA ALA A 8 23.01 -7.03 -12.56
C ALA A 8 22.27 -8.05 -13.45
N GLN A 9 22.92 -9.18 -13.78
CA GLN A 9 22.26 -10.27 -14.50
C GLN A 9 21.15 -10.91 -13.69
N LEU A 10 21.37 -11.14 -12.40
CA LEU A 10 20.34 -11.69 -11.53
C LEU A 10 19.13 -10.75 -11.46
N GLN A 11 19.36 -9.45 -11.29
CA GLN A 11 18.29 -8.44 -11.28
C GLN A 11 17.46 -8.48 -12.56
N GLN A 12 18.10 -8.59 -13.73
CA GLN A 12 17.41 -8.77 -15.00
C GLN A 12 16.59 -10.07 -15.03
N TRP A 13 17.15 -11.18 -14.56
CA TRP A 13 16.48 -12.49 -14.58
C TRP A 13 15.28 -12.57 -13.64
N LEU A 14 15.29 -11.83 -12.55
CA LEU A 14 14.17 -11.80 -11.60
C LEU A 14 12.89 -11.18 -12.19
N PHE A 15 13.03 -10.36 -13.24
CA PHE A 15 11.90 -9.64 -13.85
C PHE A 15 11.74 -9.89 -15.35
N ASP A 16 12.42 -10.90 -15.93
CA ASP A 16 12.32 -11.24 -17.36
C ASP A 16 11.09 -12.11 -17.72
N GLY A 17 10.23 -12.43 -16.74
CA GLY A 17 9.02 -13.24 -16.93
C GLY A 17 9.26 -14.75 -17.09
N ARG A 18 10.50 -15.22 -16.98
CA ARG A 18 10.86 -16.64 -17.05
C ARG A 18 11.00 -17.24 -15.65
N GLU A 19 10.86 -18.56 -15.55
CA GLU A 19 11.07 -19.25 -14.27
C GLU A 19 12.48 -19.07 -13.74
N ILE A 20 12.57 -18.83 -12.44
CA ILE A 20 13.83 -18.78 -11.70
C ILE A 20 13.61 -19.26 -10.25
N ALA A 21 14.50 -20.16 -9.79
CA ALA A 21 14.66 -20.50 -8.39
C ALA A 21 15.88 -19.74 -7.85
N LEU A 22 15.67 -18.90 -6.83
CA LEU A 22 16.76 -18.15 -6.17
C LEU A 22 16.86 -18.61 -4.73
N PHE A 23 17.96 -19.32 -4.38
CA PHE A 23 18.12 -19.91 -3.07
C PHE A 23 19.29 -19.31 -2.29
N ASP A 24 19.02 -18.93 -1.04
CA ASP A 24 20.02 -18.66 -0.03
C ASP A 24 20.40 -19.97 0.66
N VAL A 25 21.64 -20.38 0.53
CA VAL A 25 22.11 -21.66 1.07
C VAL A 25 22.74 -21.54 2.47
N ARG A 26 22.73 -20.32 3.04
CA ARG A 26 23.17 -20.08 4.42
C ARG A 26 22.16 -20.65 5.41
N GLU A 27 22.58 -20.80 6.65
CA GLU A 27 21.68 -21.29 7.70
C GLU A 27 20.68 -20.20 8.14
N HIS A 28 19.61 -20.61 8.87
CA HIS A 28 18.44 -19.79 9.14
C HIS A 28 18.75 -18.45 9.84
N GLY A 29 19.69 -18.44 10.79
CA GLY A 29 20.09 -17.20 11.46
C GLY A 29 20.72 -16.22 10.48
N GLN A 30 21.67 -16.69 9.68
CA GLN A 30 22.36 -15.87 8.69
C GLN A 30 21.43 -15.35 7.60
N TYR A 31 20.52 -16.20 7.09
CA TYR A 31 19.48 -15.81 6.16
C TYR A 31 18.60 -14.70 6.74
N GLY A 32 18.10 -14.89 7.96
CA GLY A 32 17.18 -13.97 8.60
C GLY A 32 17.78 -12.62 9.01
N GLU A 33 19.12 -12.52 9.09
CA GLU A 33 19.79 -11.24 9.34
C GLU A 33 19.82 -10.34 8.10
N ALA A 34 20.07 -10.91 6.92
CA ALA A 34 20.11 -10.15 5.67
C ALA A 34 20.06 -11.07 4.44
N HIS A 35 19.02 -10.96 3.62
CA HIS A 35 18.86 -11.76 2.39
C HIS A 35 18.29 -10.93 1.24
N LEU A 36 18.32 -11.46 0.02
CA LEU A 36 17.69 -10.85 -1.15
C LEU A 36 16.17 -10.96 -1.04
N PHE A 37 15.42 -9.95 -1.48
CA PHE A 37 13.94 -9.88 -1.40
C PHE A 37 13.25 -11.15 -1.90
N HIS A 38 13.68 -11.68 -3.03
CA HIS A 38 13.15 -12.90 -3.64
C HIS A 38 13.94 -14.17 -3.29
N GLY A 39 14.91 -14.07 -2.40
CA GLY A 39 15.70 -15.20 -1.95
C GLY A 39 14.88 -16.14 -1.09
N VAL A 40 14.80 -17.41 -1.49
CA VAL A 40 14.14 -18.47 -0.74
C VAL A 40 15.18 -19.19 0.10
N HIS A 41 14.87 -19.42 1.37
CA HIS A 41 15.78 -20.10 2.28
C HIS A 41 15.87 -21.61 1.95
N LEU A 42 17.06 -22.07 1.59
CA LEU A 42 17.38 -23.47 1.35
C LEU A 42 18.67 -23.81 2.08
N PRO A 43 18.65 -24.01 3.43
CA PRO A 43 19.85 -24.15 4.21
C PRO A 43 20.68 -25.37 3.77
N TYR A 44 21.99 -25.20 3.68
CA TYR A 44 22.90 -26.26 3.25
C TYR A 44 22.77 -27.52 4.11
N SER A 45 22.49 -27.37 5.39
CA SER A 45 22.26 -28.47 6.31
C SER A 45 21.12 -29.41 5.90
N ARG A 46 20.14 -28.94 5.09
CA ARG A 46 18.97 -29.70 4.66
C ARG A 46 18.73 -29.65 3.15
N LEU A 47 19.69 -29.17 2.38
CA LEU A 47 19.53 -28.83 0.96
C LEU A 47 18.87 -29.96 0.15
N GLU A 48 19.39 -31.19 0.23
CA GLU A 48 18.88 -32.31 -0.57
C GLU A 48 17.47 -32.78 -0.13
N LEU A 49 17.12 -32.57 1.15
CA LEU A 49 15.78 -32.91 1.66
C LEU A 49 14.69 -31.97 1.15
N GLU A 50 15.05 -30.69 0.90
CA GLU A 50 14.08 -29.63 0.62
C GLU A 50 14.05 -29.22 -0.86
N VAL A 51 15.15 -29.32 -1.59
CA VAL A 51 15.28 -28.70 -2.90
C VAL A 51 14.26 -29.25 -3.91
N ARG A 52 13.98 -30.56 -3.91
CA ARG A 52 13.01 -31.13 -4.87
C ARG A 52 11.56 -30.69 -4.60
N ARG A 53 11.25 -30.41 -3.36
CA ARG A 53 9.96 -29.83 -2.95
C ARG A 53 9.86 -28.35 -3.35
N LEU A 54 10.93 -27.57 -3.19
CA LEU A 54 10.98 -26.15 -3.50
C LEU A 54 11.22 -25.85 -4.99
N ALA A 55 11.91 -26.73 -5.71
CA ALA A 55 12.18 -26.62 -7.15
C ALA A 55 12.01 -27.97 -7.85
N PRO A 56 10.77 -28.41 -8.13
CA PRO A 56 10.49 -29.76 -8.64
C PRO A 56 11.01 -30.00 -10.07
N ASN A 57 11.23 -28.95 -10.86
CA ASN A 57 11.74 -29.07 -12.22
C ASN A 57 13.27 -28.98 -12.26
N LEU A 58 13.92 -30.11 -12.64
CA LEU A 58 15.39 -30.19 -12.72
C LEU A 58 16.02 -29.29 -13.80
N ARG A 59 15.20 -28.76 -14.73
CA ARG A 59 15.63 -27.87 -15.81
C ARG A 59 15.45 -26.39 -15.48
N VAL A 60 14.91 -26.08 -14.31
CA VAL A 60 14.68 -24.69 -13.90
C VAL A 60 16.02 -23.93 -13.84
N ARG A 61 15.99 -22.68 -14.21
CA ARG A 61 17.08 -21.72 -13.99
C ARG A 61 17.27 -21.52 -12.47
N LEU A 62 18.27 -22.15 -11.88
CA LEU A 62 18.50 -22.15 -10.45
C LEU A 62 19.72 -21.31 -10.13
N VAL A 63 19.56 -20.34 -9.25
CA VAL A 63 20.61 -19.48 -8.73
C VAL A 63 20.74 -19.70 -7.24
N ILE A 64 21.95 -19.94 -6.78
CA ILE A 64 22.28 -20.03 -5.36
C ILE A 64 23.24 -18.93 -4.96
N TYR A 65 23.13 -18.53 -3.70
CA TYR A 65 24.07 -17.59 -3.11
C TYR A 65 24.29 -17.89 -1.62
N ASP A 66 25.47 -17.52 -1.15
CA ASP A 66 25.83 -17.44 0.25
C ASP A 66 26.25 -16.00 0.59
N GLN A 67 27.15 -15.79 1.55
CA GLN A 67 27.56 -14.45 1.95
C GLN A 67 28.45 -13.78 0.88
N ASP A 68 29.45 -14.50 0.37
CA ASP A 68 30.53 -13.95 -0.48
C ASP A 68 30.74 -14.69 -1.82
N GLY A 69 29.87 -15.66 -2.15
CA GLY A 69 30.00 -16.50 -3.35
C GLY A 69 31.14 -17.49 -3.25
N GLY A 70 31.50 -17.93 -2.04
CA GLY A 70 32.67 -18.72 -1.71
C GLY A 70 32.45 -20.21 -1.66
N GLU A 71 33.02 -20.82 -0.61
CA GLU A 71 33.10 -22.29 -0.47
C GLU A 71 31.72 -22.92 -0.30
N LEU A 72 30.84 -22.33 0.51
CA LEU A 72 29.52 -22.89 0.79
C LEU A 72 28.66 -22.96 -0.48
N ALA A 73 28.64 -21.87 -1.27
CA ALA A 73 27.92 -21.84 -2.55
C ALA A 73 28.49 -22.88 -3.53
N THR A 74 29.82 -23.04 -3.58
CA THR A 74 30.47 -24.05 -4.43
C THR A 74 30.10 -25.49 -4.02
N ARG A 75 30.05 -25.78 -2.72
CA ARG A 75 29.63 -27.08 -2.19
C ARG A 75 28.14 -27.33 -2.52
N ALA A 76 27.31 -26.32 -2.34
CA ALA A 76 25.88 -26.41 -2.67
C ALA A 76 25.65 -26.64 -4.18
N GLU A 77 26.41 -25.98 -5.06
CA GLU A 77 26.36 -26.23 -6.52
C GLU A 77 26.66 -27.69 -6.84
N GLN A 78 27.73 -28.24 -6.26
CA GLN A 78 28.12 -29.66 -6.49
C GLN A 78 27.00 -30.61 -6.04
N ARG A 79 26.37 -30.34 -4.90
CA ARG A 79 25.25 -31.16 -4.38
C ARG A 79 24.06 -31.12 -5.30
N LEU A 80 23.69 -29.93 -5.79
CA LEU A 80 22.57 -29.74 -6.72
C LEU A 80 22.83 -30.42 -8.08
N GLN A 81 24.06 -30.35 -8.59
CA GLN A 81 24.46 -31.05 -9.81
C GLN A 81 24.38 -32.56 -9.64
N ALA A 82 24.76 -33.07 -8.46
CA ALA A 82 24.62 -34.51 -8.12
C ALA A 82 23.17 -34.96 -8.00
N LEU A 83 22.20 -34.05 -7.86
CA LEU A 83 20.77 -34.28 -7.90
C LEU A 83 20.12 -34.02 -9.29
N ASP A 84 20.95 -33.91 -10.33
CA ASP A 84 20.57 -33.74 -11.75
C ASP A 84 20.01 -32.36 -12.10
N TYR A 85 20.24 -31.30 -11.29
CA TYR A 85 19.91 -29.94 -11.70
C TYR A 85 20.87 -29.45 -12.78
N GLY A 86 20.37 -29.26 -13.99
CA GLY A 86 21.21 -28.96 -15.17
C GLY A 86 21.60 -27.50 -15.35
N GLN A 87 20.92 -26.58 -14.68
CA GLN A 87 21.11 -25.11 -14.84
C GLN A 87 21.36 -24.40 -13.50
N VAL A 88 22.36 -24.85 -12.79
CA VAL A 88 22.78 -24.24 -11.52
C VAL A 88 23.78 -23.10 -11.79
N HIS A 89 23.56 -21.95 -11.16
CA HIS A 89 24.40 -20.77 -11.24
C HIS A 89 24.69 -20.26 -9.83
N VAL A 90 25.89 -19.72 -9.62
CA VAL A 90 26.30 -19.09 -8.36
C VAL A 90 26.30 -17.58 -8.55
N LEU A 91 25.69 -16.85 -7.62
CA LEU A 91 25.78 -15.39 -7.59
C LEU A 91 27.21 -14.97 -7.23
N GLN A 92 27.90 -14.32 -8.17
CA GLN A 92 29.26 -13.87 -7.98
C GLN A 92 29.36 -12.89 -6.81
N GLY A 93 30.16 -13.22 -5.81
CA GLY A 93 30.33 -12.43 -4.60
C GLY A 93 29.12 -12.41 -3.66
N GLY A 94 28.15 -13.29 -3.86
CA GLY A 94 27.03 -13.54 -2.96
C GLY A 94 26.23 -12.32 -2.53
N ALA A 95 25.71 -12.34 -1.30
CA ALA A 95 24.96 -11.24 -0.71
C ALA A 95 25.78 -9.95 -0.57
N ASP A 96 27.09 -10.08 -0.35
CA ASP A 96 27.98 -8.92 -0.24
C ASP A 96 28.12 -8.17 -1.56
N ALA A 97 28.25 -8.88 -2.69
CA ALA A 97 28.28 -8.24 -4.01
C ALA A 97 26.95 -7.60 -4.38
N TRP A 98 25.83 -8.20 -3.98
CA TRP A 98 24.50 -7.60 -4.14
C TRP A 98 24.41 -6.25 -3.43
N ARG A 99 24.85 -6.20 -2.16
CA ARG A 99 24.91 -4.96 -1.38
C ARG A 99 25.89 -3.95 -1.98
N ALA A 100 27.07 -4.40 -2.42
CA ALA A 100 28.08 -3.54 -3.04
C ALA A 100 27.61 -2.93 -4.37
N ALA A 101 26.70 -3.60 -5.08
CA ALA A 101 26.03 -3.07 -6.26
C ALA A 101 24.93 -2.01 -5.95
N GLY A 102 24.78 -1.62 -4.68
CA GLY A 102 23.77 -0.66 -4.23
C GLY A 102 22.36 -1.24 -4.12
N LEU A 103 22.22 -2.58 -4.12
CA LEU A 103 20.95 -3.27 -4.03
C LEU A 103 20.62 -3.62 -2.57
N GLN A 104 19.32 -3.56 -2.21
CA GLN A 104 18.87 -3.74 -0.84
C GLN A 104 18.91 -5.21 -0.41
N LEU A 105 19.32 -5.45 0.84
CA LEU A 105 19.12 -6.69 1.57
C LEU A 105 18.08 -6.48 2.67
N PHE A 106 17.31 -7.52 2.94
CA PHE A 106 16.19 -7.49 3.88
C PHE A 106 16.47 -8.39 5.08
N ALA A 107 16.20 -7.90 6.28
CA ALA A 107 16.19 -8.69 7.49
C ALA A 107 14.83 -9.41 7.69
N GLY A 108 14.80 -10.40 8.57
CA GLY A 108 13.59 -11.15 8.91
C GLY A 108 13.36 -12.36 8.00
N VAL A 109 12.12 -12.87 8.00
CA VAL A 109 11.74 -14.05 7.20
C VAL A 109 10.37 -13.79 6.54
N HIS A 110 10.11 -14.47 5.42
CA HIS A 110 8.86 -14.34 4.65
C HIS A 110 8.59 -12.90 4.20
N VAL A 111 9.65 -12.16 3.86
CA VAL A 111 9.61 -10.74 3.54
C VAL A 111 8.63 -10.41 2.42
N PRO A 112 8.56 -11.15 1.28
CA PRO A 112 7.58 -10.87 0.24
C PRO A 112 6.13 -10.91 0.72
N SER A 113 5.76 -11.92 1.53
CA SER A 113 4.40 -12.05 2.08
C SER A 113 4.07 -10.94 3.09
N LYS A 114 5.04 -10.51 3.88
CA LYS A 114 4.87 -9.41 4.85
C LYS A 114 4.75 -8.06 4.16
N ALA A 115 5.64 -7.77 3.23
CA ALA A 115 5.56 -6.57 2.40
C ALA A 115 4.23 -6.51 1.62
N PHE A 116 3.72 -7.65 1.17
CA PHE A 116 2.42 -7.74 0.53
C PHE A 116 1.28 -7.37 1.48
N GLY A 117 1.31 -7.80 2.74
CA GLY A 117 0.32 -7.41 3.75
C GLY A 117 0.26 -5.89 3.94
N GLU A 118 1.42 -5.23 4.08
CA GLU A 118 1.51 -3.76 4.16
C GLU A 118 1.00 -3.09 2.87
N ARG A 119 1.32 -3.66 1.69
CA ARG A 119 0.82 -3.16 0.41
C ARG A 119 -0.70 -3.31 0.27
N VAL A 120 -1.31 -4.37 0.80
CA VAL A 120 -2.76 -4.58 0.84
C VAL A 120 -3.41 -3.52 1.73
N GLU A 121 -2.87 -3.28 2.93
CA GLU A 121 -3.40 -2.26 3.84
C GLU A 121 -3.36 -0.87 3.20
N GLU A 122 -2.22 -0.49 2.60
CA GLU A 122 -2.07 0.79 1.91
C GLU A 122 -3.08 0.94 0.74
N ALA A 123 -3.19 -0.08 -0.11
CA ALA A 123 -3.99 -0.01 -1.33
C ALA A 123 -5.49 -0.16 -1.08
N CYS A 124 -5.90 -1.04 -0.15
CA CYS A 124 -7.29 -1.37 0.12
C CYS A 124 -7.87 -0.54 1.26
N GLN A 125 -7.05 0.18 2.04
CA GLN A 125 -7.47 0.90 3.25
C GLN A 125 -8.26 -0.03 4.19
N THR A 126 -7.73 -1.23 4.43
CA THR A 126 -8.40 -2.26 5.25
C THR A 126 -8.77 -1.67 6.62
N PRO A 127 -10.05 -1.72 7.03
CA PRO A 127 -10.45 -1.21 8.34
C PRO A 127 -9.72 -1.90 9.48
N HIS A 128 -9.29 -1.13 10.47
CA HIS A 128 -8.55 -1.65 11.61
C HIS A 128 -9.08 -1.06 12.93
N ILE A 129 -8.78 -1.75 14.03
CA ILE A 129 -9.13 -1.35 15.40
C ILE A 129 -7.89 -1.52 16.28
N SER A 130 -7.66 -0.59 17.20
CA SER A 130 -6.55 -0.65 18.14
C SER A 130 -6.80 -1.67 19.26
N ALA A 131 -5.74 -2.12 19.91
CA ALA A 131 -5.85 -3.02 21.06
C ALA A 131 -6.65 -2.41 22.22
N ILE A 132 -6.49 -1.11 22.48
CA ILE A 132 -7.22 -0.40 23.56
C ILE A 132 -8.70 -0.33 23.21
N GLU A 133 -9.04 0.04 22.00
CA GLU A 133 -10.41 0.16 21.53
C GLU A 133 -11.16 -1.19 21.57
N LEU A 134 -10.48 -2.27 21.14
CA LEU A 134 -11.04 -3.62 21.25
C LEU A 134 -11.25 -4.05 22.72
N ALA A 135 -10.31 -3.74 23.60
CA ALA A 135 -10.44 -4.01 25.03
C ALA A 135 -11.64 -3.25 25.65
N ASP A 136 -11.85 -2.01 25.21
CA ASP A 136 -13.00 -1.20 25.63
C ASP A 136 -14.33 -1.79 25.13
N TRP A 137 -14.40 -2.28 23.89
CA TRP A 137 -15.57 -2.98 23.38
C TRP A 137 -15.89 -4.24 24.20
N GLN A 138 -14.87 -5.04 24.50
CA GLN A 138 -15.02 -6.23 25.35
C GLN A 138 -15.49 -5.87 26.78
N ALA A 139 -14.92 -4.81 27.37
CA ALA A 139 -15.28 -4.36 28.72
C ALA A 139 -16.73 -3.85 28.80
N ARG A 140 -17.24 -3.21 27.74
CA ARG A 140 -18.64 -2.79 27.61
C ARG A 140 -19.61 -3.92 27.28
N GLY A 141 -19.09 -5.13 26.99
CA GLY A 141 -19.91 -6.27 26.60
C GLY A 141 -20.58 -6.08 25.23
N GLU A 142 -19.97 -5.30 24.34
CA GLU A 142 -20.48 -5.11 22.97
C GLU A 142 -20.44 -6.45 22.20
N PRO A 143 -21.50 -6.80 21.46
CA PRO A 143 -21.51 -8.03 20.68
C PRO A 143 -20.44 -7.91 19.58
N LEU A 144 -19.47 -8.83 19.58
CA LEU A 144 -18.44 -8.96 18.56
C LEU A 144 -17.97 -10.41 18.45
N VAL A 145 -17.41 -10.76 17.30
CA VAL A 145 -16.71 -12.03 17.09
C VAL A 145 -15.24 -11.74 16.83
N LEU A 146 -14.39 -12.27 17.69
CA LEU A 146 -12.94 -12.12 17.57
C LEU A 146 -12.34 -13.44 17.07
N LEU A 147 -11.70 -13.41 15.90
CA LEU A 147 -11.12 -14.58 15.25
C LEU A 147 -9.60 -14.45 15.16
N ASP A 148 -8.90 -15.49 15.61
CA ASP A 148 -7.45 -15.58 15.46
C ASP A 148 -7.10 -16.32 14.16
N GLY A 149 -6.49 -15.60 13.22
CA GLY A 149 -6.13 -16.09 11.88
C GLY A 149 -4.90 -17.00 11.84
N ARG A 150 -4.31 -17.34 12.98
CA ARG A 150 -3.10 -18.15 13.10
C ARG A 150 -3.42 -19.65 13.15
N PRO A 151 -2.41 -20.53 12.85
CA PRO A 151 -2.53 -21.95 13.13
C PRO A 151 -2.82 -22.23 14.60
N PHE A 152 -3.50 -23.36 14.86
CA PHE A 152 -3.96 -23.73 16.20
C PHE A 152 -2.83 -23.82 17.24
N ASP A 153 -1.65 -24.30 16.86
CA ASP A 153 -0.50 -24.39 17.77
C ASP A 153 0.04 -23.02 18.20
N GLU A 154 0.03 -22.03 17.30
CA GLU A 154 0.37 -20.64 17.65
C GLU A 154 -0.70 -20.01 18.54
N TYR A 155 -1.97 -20.24 18.22
CA TYR A 155 -3.11 -19.77 18.99
C TYR A 155 -3.08 -20.30 20.44
N ARG A 156 -2.85 -21.60 20.63
CA ARG A 156 -2.75 -22.22 21.96
C ARG A 156 -1.63 -21.64 22.82
N LYS A 157 -0.52 -21.27 22.23
CA LYS A 157 0.59 -20.66 23.00
C LYS A 157 0.16 -19.37 23.64
N MET A 158 -0.51 -18.50 22.92
CA MET A 158 -1.07 -17.24 23.39
C MET A 158 -2.05 -16.66 22.39
N THR A 159 -3.08 -15.99 22.89
CA THR A 159 -4.07 -15.28 22.04
C THR A 159 -4.71 -14.12 22.80
N ILE A 160 -5.53 -13.34 22.11
CA ILE A 160 -6.36 -12.30 22.73
C ILE A 160 -7.50 -12.99 23.50
N PRO A 161 -7.82 -12.57 24.74
CA PRO A 161 -8.91 -13.15 25.51
C PRO A 161 -10.24 -13.15 24.75
N GLY A 162 -10.93 -14.28 24.77
CA GLY A 162 -12.21 -14.46 24.10
C GLY A 162 -12.12 -14.79 22.60
N SER A 163 -10.94 -14.78 21.98
CA SER A 163 -10.81 -15.11 20.56
C SER A 163 -11.06 -16.61 20.28
N ILE A 164 -11.48 -16.89 19.05
CA ILE A 164 -11.71 -18.22 18.50
C ILE A 164 -10.68 -18.48 17.41
N CYS A 165 -10.00 -19.62 17.45
CA CYS A 165 -9.06 -19.99 16.38
C CYS A 165 -9.81 -20.26 15.06
N CYS A 166 -9.50 -19.48 14.06
CA CYS A 166 -9.97 -19.68 12.68
C CYS A 166 -8.87 -19.22 11.72
N PRO A 167 -7.94 -20.12 11.34
CA PRO A 167 -6.85 -19.78 10.43
C PRO A 167 -7.34 -19.09 9.16
N ASN A 168 -6.56 -18.15 8.63
CA ASN A 168 -6.98 -17.32 7.48
C ASN A 168 -7.49 -18.14 6.28
N GLY A 169 -6.93 -19.32 6.04
CA GLY A 169 -7.42 -20.23 5.00
C GLY A 169 -8.84 -20.78 5.22
N GLU A 170 -9.32 -20.75 6.47
CA GLU A 170 -10.64 -21.24 6.87
C GLU A 170 -11.71 -20.14 6.98
N LEU A 171 -11.32 -18.85 7.03
CA LEU A 171 -12.23 -17.74 7.29
C LEU A 171 -13.43 -17.71 6.34
N GLY A 172 -13.19 -17.72 5.03
CA GLY A 172 -14.27 -17.71 4.02
C GLY A 172 -15.14 -18.98 4.03
N TYR A 173 -14.62 -20.07 4.58
CA TYR A 173 -15.33 -21.34 4.69
C TYR A 173 -16.14 -21.46 5.99
N ARG A 174 -15.66 -20.86 7.11
CA ARG A 174 -16.22 -21.08 8.47
C ARG A 174 -16.94 -19.89 9.07
N LEU A 175 -16.77 -18.67 8.55
CA LEU A 175 -17.27 -17.45 9.19
C LEU A 175 -18.74 -17.53 9.59
N HIS A 176 -19.63 -17.95 8.67
CA HIS A 176 -21.06 -17.95 8.90
C HIS A 176 -21.51 -18.93 10.01
N ASP A 177 -20.67 -19.88 10.41
CA ASP A 177 -20.93 -20.77 11.53
C ASP A 177 -20.48 -20.16 12.86
N LEU A 178 -19.69 -19.08 12.81
CA LEU A 178 -19.10 -18.40 13.96
C LEU A 178 -19.79 -17.08 14.30
N VAL A 179 -20.59 -16.54 13.37
CA VAL A 179 -21.25 -15.25 13.50
C VAL A 179 -22.78 -15.45 13.52
N ALA A 180 -23.46 -14.84 14.47
CA ALA A 180 -24.90 -15.04 14.66
C ALA A 180 -25.75 -14.31 13.61
N ASP A 181 -25.31 -13.14 13.14
CA ASP A 181 -26.04 -12.29 12.21
C ASP A 181 -25.08 -11.39 11.40
N GLU A 182 -25.61 -10.70 10.38
CA GLU A 182 -24.84 -9.81 9.49
C GLU A 182 -24.44 -8.47 10.12
N SER A 183 -24.95 -8.13 11.31
CA SER A 183 -24.66 -6.86 11.98
C SER A 183 -23.52 -6.95 13.01
N THR A 184 -23.21 -8.15 13.46
CA THR A 184 -22.15 -8.38 14.46
C THR A 184 -20.77 -8.05 13.89
N PRO A 185 -19.99 -7.14 14.52
CA PRO A 185 -18.63 -6.86 14.11
C PRO A 185 -17.71 -8.08 14.19
N VAL A 186 -16.83 -8.22 13.22
CA VAL A 186 -15.82 -9.30 13.16
C VAL A 186 -14.44 -8.67 13.22
N VAL A 187 -13.66 -9.06 14.21
CA VAL A 187 -12.27 -8.60 14.36
C VAL A 187 -11.33 -9.77 14.10
N ILE A 188 -10.38 -9.58 13.21
CA ILE A 188 -9.35 -10.58 12.90
C ILE A 188 -8.05 -10.20 13.61
N ASN A 189 -7.51 -11.11 14.43
CA ASN A 189 -6.22 -10.92 15.08
C ASN A 189 -5.17 -11.93 14.58
N CYS A 190 -3.91 -11.58 14.77
CA CYS A 190 -2.76 -12.47 14.60
C CYS A 190 -1.64 -12.10 15.58
N ALA A 191 -0.41 -12.50 15.28
CA ALA A 191 0.74 -12.14 16.13
C ALA A 191 1.22 -10.69 15.93
N GLY A 192 1.21 -10.20 14.69
CA GLY A 192 1.65 -8.86 14.28
C GLY A 192 0.61 -8.20 13.38
N ARG A 193 0.94 -8.02 12.09
CA ARG A 193 0.12 -7.25 11.15
C ARG A 193 -0.45 -8.10 9.99
N THR A 194 0.41 -8.71 9.21
CA THR A 194 0.09 -9.33 7.90
C THR A 194 -1.16 -10.20 7.91
N ARG A 195 -1.30 -11.15 8.86
CA ARG A 195 -2.43 -12.11 8.87
C ARG A 195 -3.75 -11.44 9.31
N SER A 196 -3.71 -10.43 10.19
CA SER A 196 -4.90 -9.65 10.54
C SER A 196 -5.42 -8.88 9.32
N ILE A 197 -4.53 -8.22 8.60
CA ILE A 197 -4.86 -7.44 7.38
C ILE A 197 -5.42 -8.37 6.29
N ILE A 198 -4.69 -9.42 5.94
CA ILE A 198 -5.10 -10.37 4.88
C ILE A 198 -6.41 -11.09 5.26
N GLY A 199 -6.58 -11.47 6.52
CA GLY A 199 -7.80 -12.13 6.99
C GLY A 199 -9.02 -11.22 6.92
N ALA A 200 -8.92 -9.99 7.42
CA ALA A 200 -9.99 -9.00 7.33
C ALA A 200 -10.31 -8.66 5.86
N GLN A 201 -9.29 -8.41 5.06
CA GLN A 201 -9.47 -8.09 3.64
C GLN A 201 -10.04 -9.28 2.85
N THR A 202 -9.76 -10.53 3.25
CA THR A 202 -10.40 -11.72 2.66
C THR A 202 -11.91 -11.66 2.80
N LEU A 203 -12.41 -11.38 4.00
CA LEU A 203 -13.85 -11.31 4.26
C LEU A 203 -14.50 -10.14 3.51
N ILE A 204 -13.85 -8.99 3.48
CA ILE A 204 -14.29 -7.82 2.71
C ILE A 204 -14.35 -8.16 1.22
N ASN A 205 -13.33 -8.81 0.67
CA ASN A 205 -13.29 -9.22 -0.72
C ASN A 205 -14.35 -10.26 -1.09
N LEU A 206 -14.76 -11.07 -0.14
CA LEU A 206 -15.88 -12.03 -0.32
C LEU A 206 -17.26 -11.35 -0.25
N GLY A 207 -17.34 -10.07 0.06
CA GLY A 207 -18.60 -9.34 0.18
C GLY A 207 -19.37 -9.64 1.46
N VAL A 208 -18.68 -10.02 2.54
CA VAL A 208 -19.28 -10.20 3.86
C VAL A 208 -19.88 -8.87 4.32
N LYS A 209 -21.13 -8.91 4.78
CA LYS A 209 -21.87 -7.69 5.16
C LYS A 209 -21.53 -7.18 6.56
N ASN A 210 -21.01 -8.05 7.41
CA ASN A 210 -20.56 -7.69 8.74
C ASN A 210 -19.53 -6.56 8.69
N PRO A 211 -19.50 -5.64 9.66
CA PRO A 211 -18.35 -4.77 9.88
C PRO A 211 -17.11 -5.62 10.17
N VAL A 212 -16.04 -5.51 9.37
CA VAL A 212 -14.83 -6.33 9.51
C VAL A 212 -13.64 -5.42 9.80
N TYR A 213 -12.85 -5.78 10.79
CA TYR A 213 -11.68 -5.03 11.23
C TYR A 213 -10.45 -5.95 11.37
N ALA A 214 -9.28 -5.44 11.02
CA ALA A 214 -8.00 -6.03 11.41
C ALA A 214 -7.58 -5.47 12.78
N LEU A 215 -7.16 -6.31 13.72
CA LEU A 215 -6.56 -5.83 14.96
C LEU A 215 -5.16 -5.30 14.68
N GLU A 216 -4.92 -4.02 14.97
CA GLU A 216 -3.61 -3.40 14.82
C GLU A 216 -2.56 -4.12 15.67
N ASN A 217 -1.47 -4.54 15.00
CA ASN A 217 -0.32 -5.15 15.65
C ASN A 217 -0.61 -6.45 16.42
N GLY A 218 -1.83 -7.01 16.30
CA GLY A 218 -2.20 -8.32 16.82
C GLY A 218 -1.89 -8.53 18.32
N THR A 219 -1.40 -9.73 18.68
CA THR A 219 -1.03 -10.04 20.08
C THR A 219 0.14 -9.20 20.57
N GLN A 220 1.03 -8.72 19.68
CA GLN A 220 2.11 -7.79 20.06
C GLN A 220 1.55 -6.42 20.45
N GLY A 221 0.61 -5.87 19.68
CA GLY A 221 -0.07 -4.62 20.01
C GLY A 221 -0.82 -4.71 21.34
N TRP A 222 -1.50 -5.83 21.58
CA TRP A 222 -2.18 -6.11 22.84
C TRP A 222 -1.22 -6.12 24.04
N PHE A 223 -0.10 -6.81 23.89
CA PHE A 223 0.96 -6.85 24.91
C PHE A 223 1.62 -5.48 25.13
N LEU A 224 1.86 -4.70 24.08
CA LEU A 224 2.42 -3.36 24.19
C LEU A 224 1.49 -2.35 24.88
N ALA A 225 0.18 -2.60 24.82
CA ALA A 225 -0.83 -1.83 25.53
C ALA A 225 -1.03 -2.28 27.00
N ASP A 226 -0.12 -3.11 27.55
CA ASP A 226 -0.18 -3.65 28.91
C ASP A 226 -1.42 -4.53 29.20
N LEU A 227 -2.05 -5.08 28.16
CA LEU A 227 -3.19 -5.97 28.24
C LEU A 227 -2.74 -7.44 28.38
N GLN A 228 -3.52 -8.24 29.13
CA GLN A 228 -3.18 -9.63 29.41
C GLN A 228 -3.56 -10.54 28.24
N LEU A 229 -2.62 -11.38 27.82
CA LEU A 229 -2.85 -12.44 26.83
C LEU A 229 -3.42 -13.70 27.50
N GLU A 230 -4.22 -14.45 26.78
CA GLU A 230 -4.72 -15.75 27.18
C GLU A 230 -3.80 -16.86 26.66
N HIS A 231 -3.53 -17.87 27.47
CA HIS A 231 -2.68 -19.01 27.14
C HIS A 231 -3.45 -20.33 27.28
N GLY A 232 -3.13 -21.31 26.42
CA GLY A 232 -3.71 -22.66 26.48
C GLY A 232 -5.15 -22.76 25.99
N SER A 233 -5.69 -21.70 25.34
CA SER A 233 -7.06 -21.73 24.80
C SER A 233 -7.23 -22.82 23.75
N THR A 234 -8.41 -23.44 23.75
CA THR A 234 -8.78 -24.52 22.80
C THR A 234 -10.03 -24.19 21.98
N ARG A 235 -10.54 -22.95 22.07
CA ARG A 235 -11.69 -22.50 21.29
C ARG A 235 -11.35 -22.47 19.80
N ARG A 236 -12.10 -23.21 18.99
CA ARG A 236 -11.96 -23.23 17.53
C ARG A 236 -13.33 -23.48 16.87
N TYR A 237 -13.37 -23.31 15.55
CA TYR A 237 -14.55 -23.66 14.77
C TYR A 237 -14.87 -25.17 14.89
N SER A 238 -16.12 -25.55 14.59
CA SER A 238 -16.54 -26.94 14.56
C SER A 238 -15.98 -27.67 13.35
N ASP A 239 -15.49 -28.87 13.53
CA ASP A 239 -15.05 -29.77 12.46
C ASP A 239 -16.22 -30.46 11.72
N ALA A 240 -17.48 -30.20 12.12
CA ALA A 240 -18.64 -30.73 11.42
C ALA A 240 -18.65 -30.25 9.97
N ALA A 241 -18.71 -31.20 9.03
CA ALA A 241 -18.73 -30.95 7.60
C ALA A 241 -20.14 -31.14 7.04
N PRO A 242 -20.42 -30.59 5.83
CA PRO A 242 -20.04 -29.26 5.37
C PRO A 242 -20.91 -28.18 6.03
N PRO A 243 -20.40 -26.93 6.14
CA PRO A 243 -21.17 -25.85 6.76
C PRO A 243 -22.47 -25.55 6.00
N ALA A 244 -23.51 -25.09 6.71
CA ALA A 244 -24.76 -24.65 6.10
C ALA A 244 -24.50 -23.51 5.08
N GLY A 245 -25.22 -23.46 3.95
CA GLY A 245 -25.08 -22.41 2.94
C GLY A 245 -23.82 -22.49 2.08
N ILE A 246 -23.26 -23.68 1.88
CA ILE A 246 -22.02 -23.90 1.11
C ILE A 246 -22.09 -23.36 -0.33
N GLU A 247 -23.23 -23.44 -1.01
CA GLU A 247 -23.36 -22.92 -2.37
C GLU A 247 -23.18 -21.41 -2.46
N GLN A 248 -23.68 -20.65 -1.47
CA GLN A 248 -23.48 -19.21 -1.41
C GLN A 248 -21.98 -18.87 -1.20
N ARG A 249 -21.28 -19.65 -0.38
CA ARG A 249 -19.83 -19.49 -0.14
C ARG A 249 -19.02 -19.83 -1.38
N ARG A 250 -19.41 -20.91 -2.13
CA ARG A 250 -18.81 -21.25 -3.42
C ARG A 250 -18.97 -20.12 -4.44
N GLU A 251 -20.15 -19.53 -4.54
CA GLU A 251 -20.37 -18.43 -5.48
C GLU A 251 -19.58 -17.19 -5.12
N ALA A 252 -19.51 -16.81 -3.84
CA ALA A 252 -18.68 -15.71 -3.36
C ALA A 252 -17.19 -15.95 -3.67
N ALA A 253 -16.69 -17.15 -3.42
CA ALA A 253 -15.31 -17.54 -3.72
C ALA A 253 -15.03 -17.54 -5.23
N ARG A 254 -15.96 -18.01 -6.07
CA ARG A 254 -15.86 -17.95 -7.54
C ARG A 254 -15.91 -16.52 -8.04
N ALA A 255 -16.75 -15.66 -7.48
CA ALA A 255 -16.82 -14.23 -7.83
C ALA A 255 -15.49 -13.52 -7.51
N LEU A 256 -14.90 -13.81 -6.35
CA LEU A 256 -13.57 -13.30 -5.98
C LEU A 256 -12.51 -13.80 -6.96
N ALA A 257 -12.49 -15.09 -7.29
CA ALA A 257 -11.54 -15.66 -8.24
C ALA A 257 -11.66 -15.03 -9.65
N ARG A 258 -12.88 -14.77 -10.13
CA ARG A 258 -13.10 -14.03 -11.40
C ARG A 258 -12.51 -12.63 -11.36
N ARG A 259 -12.75 -11.87 -10.28
CA ARG A 259 -12.18 -10.52 -10.10
C ARG A 259 -10.66 -10.54 -10.07
N ALA A 260 -10.07 -11.56 -9.46
CA ALA A 260 -8.62 -11.76 -9.42
C ALA A 260 -8.05 -12.40 -10.69
N ALA A 261 -8.86 -12.62 -11.72
CA ALA A 261 -8.51 -13.30 -12.97
C ALA A 261 -7.83 -14.67 -12.73
N VAL A 262 -8.33 -15.46 -11.77
CA VAL A 262 -7.83 -16.80 -11.45
C VAL A 262 -8.36 -17.80 -12.50
N PRO A 263 -7.49 -18.46 -13.31
CA PRO A 263 -7.92 -19.48 -14.23
C PRO A 263 -8.20 -20.80 -13.51
N THR A 264 -9.10 -21.60 -14.06
CA THR A 264 -9.25 -23.02 -13.72
C THR A 264 -8.40 -23.89 -14.65
N VAL A 265 -8.08 -25.09 -14.23
CA VAL A 265 -7.30 -26.06 -14.99
C VAL A 265 -7.82 -27.47 -14.74
N SER A 266 -8.00 -28.25 -15.82
CA SER A 266 -8.43 -29.64 -15.71
C SER A 266 -7.29 -30.58 -15.29
N ALA A 267 -7.64 -31.72 -14.70
CA ALA A 267 -6.68 -32.78 -14.36
C ALA A 267 -5.85 -33.23 -15.58
N ALA A 268 -6.47 -33.31 -16.75
CA ALA A 268 -5.80 -33.69 -17.99
C ALA A 268 -4.72 -32.64 -18.42
N GLN A 269 -5.02 -31.36 -18.28
CA GLN A 269 -4.05 -30.29 -18.57
C GLN A 269 -2.87 -30.33 -17.59
N VAL A 270 -3.13 -30.56 -16.31
CA VAL A 270 -2.06 -30.66 -15.29
C VAL A 270 -1.16 -31.85 -15.58
N ALA A 271 -1.74 -33.00 -15.88
CA ALA A 271 -1.01 -34.23 -16.24
C ALA A 271 -0.14 -33.99 -17.49
N ALA A 272 -0.66 -33.33 -18.52
CA ALA A 272 0.08 -32.98 -19.73
C ALA A 272 1.26 -32.06 -19.45
N TRP A 273 1.14 -31.09 -18.55
CA TRP A 273 2.23 -30.19 -18.15
C TRP A 273 3.37 -30.94 -17.46
N VAL A 274 3.03 -31.91 -16.59
CA VAL A 274 4.04 -32.74 -15.92
C VAL A 274 4.79 -33.61 -16.92
N GLN A 275 4.06 -34.23 -17.89
CA GLN A 275 4.69 -35.05 -18.94
C GLN A 275 5.59 -34.22 -19.87
N GLY A 276 5.23 -32.98 -20.19
CA GLY A 276 6.01 -32.07 -21.01
C GLY A 276 7.28 -31.57 -20.32
N GLY A 277 7.30 -31.48 -18.99
CA GLY A 277 8.46 -31.13 -18.18
C GLY A 277 9.07 -29.76 -18.49
N GLU A 278 8.29 -28.86 -19.13
CA GLU A 278 8.79 -27.54 -19.56
C GLU A 278 8.77 -26.47 -18.46
N ALA A 279 7.92 -26.67 -17.45
CA ALA A 279 7.73 -25.70 -16.38
C ALA A 279 7.63 -26.39 -15.01
N SER A 280 7.98 -25.66 -13.96
CA SER A 280 7.76 -26.09 -12.58
C SER A 280 6.28 -26.10 -12.24
N LEU A 281 5.84 -27.14 -11.58
CA LEU A 281 4.44 -27.29 -11.12
C LEU A 281 4.43 -27.58 -9.63
N PHE A 282 3.58 -26.86 -8.91
CA PHE A 282 3.24 -27.11 -7.51
C PHE A 282 1.78 -27.49 -7.42
N LEU A 283 1.49 -28.70 -6.92
CA LEU A 283 0.12 -29.14 -6.62
C LEU A 283 -0.11 -29.02 -5.12
N CYS A 284 -0.98 -28.09 -4.71
CA CYS A 284 -1.14 -27.62 -3.35
C CYS A 284 -2.52 -27.96 -2.80
N ASP A 285 -2.58 -28.82 -1.78
CA ASP A 285 -3.78 -29.05 -0.97
C ASP A 285 -3.87 -27.96 0.11
N VAL A 286 -4.88 -27.10 0.02
CA VAL A 286 -5.02 -25.94 0.89
C VAL A 286 -5.92 -26.17 2.10
N ARG A 287 -6.39 -27.39 2.33
CA ARG A 287 -7.23 -27.82 3.45
C ARG A 287 -6.46 -27.89 4.77
N SER A 288 -7.17 -28.20 5.84
CA SER A 288 -6.54 -28.41 7.16
C SER A 288 -5.62 -29.64 7.18
N ALA A 289 -4.77 -29.73 8.21
CA ALA A 289 -3.87 -30.86 8.38
C ALA A 289 -4.65 -32.16 8.63
N GLU A 290 -5.74 -32.08 9.36
CA GLU A 290 -6.62 -33.22 9.66
C GLU A 290 -7.29 -33.76 8.39
N GLU A 291 -7.78 -32.86 7.53
CA GLU A 291 -8.38 -33.25 6.22
C GLU A 291 -7.33 -33.84 5.27
N PHE A 292 -6.13 -33.26 5.22
CA PHE A 292 -5.03 -33.81 4.43
C PHE A 292 -4.63 -35.22 4.88
N ALA A 293 -4.58 -35.45 6.19
CA ALA A 293 -4.25 -36.75 6.77
C ALA A 293 -5.30 -37.85 6.47
N LEU A 294 -6.57 -37.45 6.24
CA LEU A 294 -7.62 -38.37 5.81
C LEU A 294 -7.49 -38.79 4.33
N GLY A 295 -6.70 -38.08 3.55
CA GLY A 295 -6.38 -38.35 2.17
C GLY A 295 -6.28 -37.12 1.29
N SER A 296 -5.39 -37.19 0.30
CA SER A 296 -5.16 -36.15 -0.69
C SER A 296 -4.85 -36.71 -2.07
N LEU A 297 -4.69 -35.85 -3.06
CA LEU A 297 -4.29 -36.26 -4.41
C LEU A 297 -2.81 -36.73 -4.40
N PRO A 298 -2.49 -37.86 -5.07
CA PRO A 298 -1.10 -38.30 -5.17
C PRO A 298 -0.22 -37.22 -5.80
N GLY A 299 0.94 -36.97 -5.18
CA GLY A 299 1.89 -35.94 -5.59
C GLY A 299 1.56 -34.52 -5.13
N ALA A 300 0.48 -34.33 -4.38
CA ALA A 300 0.18 -33.05 -3.76
C ALA A 300 1.00 -32.82 -2.49
N GLN A 301 1.38 -31.57 -2.24
CA GLN A 301 1.92 -31.14 -0.94
C GLN A 301 0.83 -30.50 -0.09
N HIS A 302 0.87 -30.73 1.21
CA HIS A 302 0.03 -30.02 2.17
C HIS A 302 0.51 -28.61 2.35
N THR A 303 -0.36 -27.65 2.04
CA THR A 303 -0.07 -26.21 2.09
C THR A 303 -1.28 -25.48 2.67
N PRO A 304 -1.53 -25.54 3.98
CA PRO A 304 -2.69 -24.87 4.57
C PRO A 304 -2.84 -23.44 4.05
N GLY A 305 -4.02 -23.09 3.52
CA GLY A 305 -4.19 -21.90 2.70
C GLY A 305 -3.70 -20.61 3.34
N GLY A 306 -3.94 -20.42 4.66
CA GLY A 306 -3.44 -19.27 5.40
C GLY A 306 -1.91 -19.22 5.50
N GLN A 307 -1.27 -20.38 5.66
CA GLN A 307 0.20 -20.49 5.73
C GLN A 307 0.83 -20.33 4.34
N LEU A 308 0.21 -20.84 3.30
CA LEU A 308 0.69 -20.68 1.92
C LEU A 308 0.76 -19.20 1.52
N ILE A 309 -0.20 -18.38 1.96
CA ILE A 309 -0.19 -16.93 1.71
C ILE A 309 0.84 -16.21 2.60
N GLN A 310 0.87 -16.56 3.89
CA GLN A 310 1.72 -15.93 4.90
C GLN A 310 3.23 -16.18 4.70
N ALA A 311 3.58 -17.35 4.16
CA ALA A 311 4.93 -17.86 4.06
C ALA A 311 5.10 -18.65 2.74
N THR A 312 4.75 -18.00 1.62
CA THR A 312 4.75 -18.63 0.29
C THR A 312 6.10 -19.26 -0.05
N ASP A 313 7.19 -18.63 0.36
CA ASP A 313 8.57 -19.08 0.19
C ASP A 313 8.93 -20.40 0.91
N LEU A 314 8.12 -20.82 1.89
CA LEU A 314 8.26 -22.15 2.50
C LEU A 314 7.77 -23.28 1.59
N TYR A 315 6.90 -22.98 0.63
CA TYR A 315 6.22 -23.98 -0.18
C TYR A 315 6.59 -23.90 -1.66
N ILE A 316 6.85 -22.70 -2.17
CA ILE A 316 7.06 -22.39 -3.58
C ILE A 316 8.42 -21.70 -3.72
N GLY A 317 9.41 -22.44 -4.19
CA GLY A 317 10.78 -21.93 -4.36
C GLY A 317 11.08 -21.38 -5.75
N VAL A 318 10.12 -21.42 -6.69
CA VAL A 318 10.33 -20.99 -8.07
C VAL A 318 9.36 -19.85 -8.42
N ARG A 319 9.90 -18.72 -8.79
CA ARG A 319 9.13 -17.60 -9.34
C ARG A 319 8.64 -17.96 -10.75
N GLN A 320 7.45 -17.48 -11.13
CA GLN A 320 6.77 -17.75 -12.41
C GLN A 320 6.41 -19.24 -12.63
N ALA A 321 6.51 -20.09 -11.61
CA ALA A 321 6.02 -21.45 -11.66
C ALA A 321 4.50 -21.52 -11.70
N ARG A 322 3.97 -22.61 -12.23
CA ARG A 322 2.55 -22.93 -12.16
C ARG A 322 2.18 -23.46 -10.78
N VAL A 323 1.25 -22.78 -10.11
CA VAL A 323 0.76 -23.17 -8.79
C VAL A 323 -0.70 -23.59 -8.92
N VAL A 324 -0.96 -24.88 -8.77
CA VAL A 324 -2.31 -25.46 -8.84
C VAL A 324 -2.78 -25.75 -7.43
N VAL A 325 -3.82 -25.03 -6.99
CA VAL A 325 -4.41 -25.22 -5.66
C VAL A 325 -5.74 -25.95 -5.76
N PHE A 326 -6.06 -26.74 -4.75
CA PHE A 326 -7.34 -27.44 -4.67
C PHE A 326 -7.80 -27.62 -3.22
N ASP A 327 -9.11 -27.81 -3.08
CA ASP A 327 -9.81 -28.23 -1.88
C ASP A 327 -10.90 -29.25 -2.28
N ASP A 328 -11.76 -29.59 -1.37
CA ASP A 328 -12.88 -30.50 -1.61
C ASP A 328 -14.19 -29.76 -1.95
N GLU A 329 -14.40 -28.58 -1.36
CA GLU A 329 -15.67 -27.85 -1.43
C GLU A 329 -15.67 -26.70 -2.44
N GLY A 330 -14.54 -26.34 -3.03
CA GLY A 330 -14.43 -25.24 -4.00
C GLY A 330 -14.62 -23.84 -3.40
N VAL A 331 -14.24 -23.65 -2.14
CA VAL A 331 -14.30 -22.37 -1.43
C VAL A 331 -12.89 -21.86 -1.09
N ARG A 332 -12.07 -22.70 -0.45
CA ARG A 332 -10.73 -22.31 0.03
C ARG A 332 -9.75 -22.09 -1.11
N ALA A 333 -9.73 -23.01 -2.10
CA ALA A 333 -8.79 -22.94 -3.21
C ALA A 333 -8.97 -21.67 -4.08
N PRO A 334 -10.18 -21.25 -4.49
CA PRO A 334 -10.36 -19.99 -5.21
C PRO A 334 -9.90 -18.75 -4.41
N ILE A 335 -10.13 -18.72 -3.11
CA ILE A 335 -9.69 -17.63 -2.22
C ILE A 335 -8.16 -17.57 -2.17
N VAL A 336 -7.51 -18.71 -1.92
CA VAL A 336 -6.03 -18.80 -1.84
C VAL A 336 -5.41 -18.45 -3.18
N ALA A 337 -5.93 -18.98 -4.30
CA ALA A 337 -5.45 -18.66 -5.63
C ALA A 337 -5.54 -17.15 -5.93
N SER A 338 -6.62 -16.49 -5.48
CA SER A 338 -6.76 -15.03 -5.66
C SER A 338 -5.63 -14.27 -4.98
N TRP A 339 -5.25 -14.65 -3.77
CA TRP A 339 -4.14 -14.02 -3.04
C TRP A 339 -2.77 -14.31 -3.66
N LEU A 340 -2.54 -15.55 -4.10
CA LEU A 340 -1.29 -15.93 -4.77
C LEU A 340 -1.08 -15.15 -6.07
N ARG A 341 -2.15 -14.91 -6.84
CA ARG A 341 -2.06 -14.05 -8.04
C ARG A 341 -1.70 -12.61 -7.72
N GLN A 342 -2.28 -12.07 -6.66
CA GLN A 342 -1.95 -10.73 -6.17
C GLN A 342 -0.49 -10.64 -5.67
N LEU A 343 0.04 -11.73 -5.11
CA LEU A 343 1.45 -11.90 -4.76
C LEU A 343 2.38 -12.08 -5.98
N GLY A 344 1.83 -12.19 -7.19
CA GLY A 344 2.59 -12.32 -8.44
C GLY A 344 2.87 -13.76 -8.89
N HIS A 345 2.19 -14.76 -8.33
CA HIS A 345 2.31 -16.16 -8.75
C HIS A 345 1.30 -16.55 -9.83
N ASP A 346 1.63 -17.48 -10.73
CA ASP A 346 0.70 -18.06 -11.71
C ASP A 346 -0.16 -19.14 -11.04
N ALA A 347 -1.07 -18.67 -10.14
CA ALA A 347 -1.97 -19.54 -9.39
C ALA A 347 -3.23 -19.88 -10.17
N ARG A 348 -3.67 -21.13 -10.06
CA ARG A 348 -4.81 -21.72 -10.77
C ARG A 348 -5.58 -22.65 -9.84
N VAL A 349 -6.87 -22.81 -10.08
CA VAL A 349 -7.72 -23.75 -9.32
C VAL A 349 -7.93 -25.03 -10.12
N LEU A 350 -7.73 -26.18 -9.50
CA LEU A 350 -7.99 -27.49 -10.10
C LEU A 350 -9.51 -27.73 -10.19
N GLU A 351 -10.00 -27.98 -11.39
CA GLU A 351 -11.39 -28.38 -11.62
C GLU A 351 -11.68 -29.72 -10.93
N GLY A 352 -12.82 -29.79 -10.24
CA GLY A 352 -13.18 -30.99 -9.45
C GLY A 352 -12.38 -31.14 -8.15
N GLY A 353 -11.40 -30.29 -7.87
CA GLY A 353 -10.65 -30.29 -6.61
C GLY A 353 -10.12 -31.66 -6.21
N LEU A 354 -10.37 -32.07 -4.97
CA LEU A 354 -10.01 -33.40 -4.46
C LEU A 354 -10.60 -34.55 -5.28
N HIS A 355 -11.76 -34.33 -5.93
CA HIS A 355 -12.48 -35.33 -6.72
C HIS A 355 -12.11 -35.34 -8.22
N SER A 356 -11.06 -34.58 -8.61
CA SER A 356 -10.62 -34.44 -10.01
C SER A 356 -10.05 -35.73 -10.64
N GLY A 357 -9.68 -36.70 -9.81
CA GLY A 357 -9.01 -37.93 -10.26
C GLY A 357 -7.55 -37.70 -10.69
N LEU A 358 -6.97 -36.52 -10.44
CA LEU A 358 -5.56 -36.23 -10.75
C LEU A 358 -4.64 -37.11 -9.90
N SER A 359 -3.67 -37.73 -10.55
CA SER A 359 -2.59 -38.48 -9.88
C SER A 359 -1.26 -38.08 -10.49
N LEU A 360 -0.37 -37.51 -9.71
CA LEU A 360 0.97 -37.12 -10.14
C LEU A 360 2.02 -38.08 -9.54
N PRO A 361 3.17 -38.25 -10.21
CA PRO A 361 4.27 -39.05 -9.67
C PRO A 361 4.72 -38.51 -8.30
N VAL A 362 4.91 -39.42 -7.36
CA VAL A 362 5.51 -39.09 -6.07
C VAL A 362 7.03 -39.13 -6.24
N THR A 363 7.73 -38.12 -5.76
CA THR A 363 9.19 -38.06 -5.81
C THR A 363 9.78 -39.22 -5.00
N GLY A 364 10.68 -39.98 -5.62
CA GLY A 364 11.35 -41.12 -4.97
C GLY A 364 12.22 -40.69 -3.79
N ALA A 365 12.51 -41.65 -2.89
CA ALA A 365 13.37 -41.40 -1.74
C ALA A 365 14.78 -40.98 -2.20
N LEU A 366 15.39 -40.05 -1.47
CA LEU A 366 16.79 -39.65 -1.70
C LEU A 366 17.76 -40.81 -1.36
N PRO A 367 18.74 -41.10 -2.20
CA PRO A 367 19.78 -42.07 -1.86
C PRO A 367 20.74 -41.44 -0.84
N LEU A 368 20.45 -41.64 0.45
CA LEU A 368 21.31 -41.18 1.54
C LEU A 368 22.26 -42.30 1.98
N PRO A 369 23.48 -41.97 2.48
CA PRO A 369 24.41 -43.00 2.95
C PRO A 369 23.82 -43.74 4.16
N GLU A 370 24.13 -45.07 4.25
CA GLU A 370 23.81 -45.81 5.45
C GLU A 370 24.57 -45.25 6.67
N LEU A 371 23.84 -45.00 7.76
CA LEU A 371 24.39 -44.55 9.02
C LEU A 371 23.83 -45.44 10.13
N PRO A 372 24.58 -46.48 10.55
CA PRO A 372 24.10 -47.45 11.53
C PRO A 372 23.79 -46.79 12.86
N GLY A 373 22.65 -47.12 13.45
CA GLY A 373 22.28 -46.68 14.80
C GLY A 373 23.19 -47.26 15.91
N LEU A 374 23.34 -46.47 16.95
CA LEU A 374 24.05 -46.88 18.16
C LEU A 374 23.03 -46.98 19.32
N ASP A 375 23.08 -48.08 20.11
CA ASP A 375 22.24 -48.18 21.28
C ASP A 375 22.79 -47.34 22.43
N ALA A 376 21.89 -46.89 23.30
CA ALA A 376 22.22 -45.93 24.38
C ALA A 376 23.15 -46.47 25.44
N GLN A 377 23.08 -47.76 25.73
CA GLN A 377 24.01 -48.40 26.72
C GLN A 377 25.41 -48.53 26.15
N ARG A 378 25.53 -48.81 24.85
CA ARG A 378 26.81 -48.82 24.17
C ARG A 378 27.41 -47.41 24.11
N LEU A 379 26.59 -46.43 23.78
CA LEU A 379 27.07 -45.04 23.79
C LEU A 379 27.60 -44.63 25.18
N SER A 380 26.87 -44.99 26.22
CA SER A 380 27.28 -44.66 27.60
C SER A 380 28.68 -45.26 27.96
N ARG A 381 28.97 -46.48 27.52
CA ARG A 381 30.26 -47.11 27.69
C ARG A 381 31.34 -46.44 26.85
N ASP A 382 31.08 -46.29 25.56
CA ASP A 382 32.02 -45.70 24.59
C ASP A 382 32.41 -44.26 24.98
N LEU A 383 31.48 -43.50 25.57
CA LEU A 383 31.74 -42.16 26.12
C LEU A 383 32.62 -42.24 27.39
N ALA A 384 32.33 -43.16 28.29
CA ALA A 384 33.10 -43.34 29.55
C ALA A 384 34.54 -43.76 29.26
N GLU A 385 34.76 -44.56 28.23
CA GLU A 385 36.06 -45.00 27.76
C GLU A 385 36.78 -43.98 26.85
N GLY A 386 36.13 -42.92 26.46
CA GLY A 386 36.65 -41.94 25.51
C GLY A 386 36.87 -42.51 24.10
N ALA A 387 36.16 -43.58 23.74
CA ALA A 387 36.32 -44.33 22.50
C ALA A 387 35.66 -43.68 21.29
N VAL A 388 34.75 -42.72 21.49
CA VAL A 388 34.02 -42.01 20.45
C VAL A 388 34.02 -40.51 20.69
N ALA A 389 33.81 -39.76 19.63
CA ALA A 389 33.51 -38.33 19.71
C ALA A 389 32.04 -38.08 19.38
N LEU A 390 31.30 -37.42 20.27
CA LEU A 390 29.89 -37.16 20.13
C LEU A 390 29.67 -35.76 19.54
N ILE A 391 29.00 -35.68 18.41
CA ILE A 391 28.65 -34.43 17.73
C ILE A 391 27.14 -34.28 17.74
N ASP A 392 26.67 -33.21 18.35
CA ASP A 392 25.23 -32.88 18.42
C ASP A 392 24.84 -31.96 17.26
N LEU A 393 23.97 -32.45 16.36
CA LEU A 393 23.50 -31.78 15.15
C LEU A 393 22.09 -31.21 15.33
N ARG A 394 21.56 -31.23 16.54
CA ARG A 394 20.26 -30.58 16.82
C ARG A 394 20.36 -29.05 16.68
N PRO A 395 19.21 -28.36 16.61
CA PRO A 395 19.20 -26.90 16.66
C PRO A 395 20.02 -26.37 17.85
N SER A 396 20.80 -25.30 17.62
CA SER A 396 21.72 -24.72 18.61
C SER A 396 21.04 -24.37 19.93
N MET A 397 19.81 -23.88 19.89
CA MET A 397 19.05 -23.54 21.09
C MET A 397 18.53 -24.78 21.84
N ALA A 398 18.33 -25.91 21.16
CA ALA A 398 18.01 -27.17 21.82
C ALA A 398 19.25 -27.72 22.55
N PHE A 399 20.44 -27.61 21.92
CA PHE A 399 21.73 -27.93 22.53
C PHE A 399 21.98 -27.06 23.77
N ARG A 400 21.83 -25.74 23.67
CA ARG A 400 21.97 -24.82 24.83
C ARG A 400 21.03 -25.15 25.99
N LYS A 401 19.82 -25.59 25.69
CA LYS A 401 18.83 -25.95 26.70
C LYS A 401 19.20 -27.22 27.44
N VAL A 402 19.64 -28.23 26.73
CA VAL A 402 20.10 -29.52 27.31
C VAL A 402 20.89 -30.29 26.27
N HIS A 403 22.05 -30.79 26.65
CA HIS A 403 22.86 -31.66 25.81
C HIS A 403 23.56 -32.75 26.62
N LEU A 404 24.16 -33.74 25.96
CA LEU A 404 24.93 -34.81 26.61
C LEU A 404 26.32 -34.31 26.97
N ALA A 405 26.80 -34.68 28.16
CA ALA A 405 28.15 -34.35 28.60
C ALA A 405 29.21 -34.86 27.61
N GLY A 406 30.14 -33.98 27.26
CA GLY A 406 31.21 -34.31 26.30
C GLY A 406 30.78 -34.21 24.84
N SER A 407 29.54 -33.88 24.53
CA SER A 407 29.12 -33.57 23.17
C SER A 407 29.61 -32.19 22.72
N ARG A 408 29.95 -32.08 21.43
CA ARG A 408 30.25 -30.81 20.77
C ARG A 408 29.11 -30.50 19.81
N TRP A 409 28.64 -29.26 19.83
CA TRP A 409 27.65 -28.83 18.84
C TRP A 409 28.28 -28.56 17.49
N SER A 410 27.62 -28.98 16.44
CA SER A 410 27.96 -28.60 15.07
C SER A 410 26.72 -28.60 14.19
N ILE A 411 26.86 -28.09 13.00
CA ILE A 411 25.89 -28.14 11.91
C ILE A 411 26.62 -28.46 10.62
N ARG A 412 25.95 -29.06 9.64
CA ARG A 412 26.60 -29.62 8.44
C ARG A 412 27.64 -28.69 7.78
N PRO A 413 27.43 -27.39 7.55
CA PRO A 413 28.43 -26.51 6.95
C PRO A 413 29.71 -26.37 7.79
N LEU A 414 29.61 -26.53 9.11
CA LEU A 414 30.70 -26.38 10.06
C LEU A 414 31.37 -27.71 10.45
N LEU A 415 30.76 -28.85 10.13
CA LEU A 415 31.13 -30.15 10.63
C LEU A 415 32.58 -30.51 10.33
N VAL A 416 33.04 -30.31 9.10
CA VAL A 416 34.40 -30.65 8.68
C VAL A 416 35.45 -29.92 9.52
N ALA A 417 35.23 -28.62 9.76
CA ALA A 417 36.15 -27.83 10.60
C ALA A 417 36.07 -28.25 12.07
N GLU A 418 34.89 -28.61 12.58
CA GLU A 418 34.70 -29.04 13.97
C GLU A 418 35.38 -30.36 14.29
N VAL A 419 35.44 -31.28 13.31
CA VAL A 419 36.03 -32.61 13.49
C VAL A 419 37.45 -32.73 12.90
N ALA A 420 38.05 -31.60 12.52
CA ALA A 420 39.40 -31.57 12.00
C ALA A 420 40.41 -32.15 13.04
N GLY A 421 41.16 -33.20 12.65
CA GLY A 421 42.10 -33.88 13.53
C GLY A 421 41.47 -34.88 14.53
N GLU A 422 40.16 -35.12 14.46
CA GLU A 422 39.49 -36.13 15.26
C GLU A 422 39.68 -37.52 14.65
N GLU A 423 40.35 -38.40 15.38
CA GLU A 423 40.64 -39.76 14.91
C GLU A 423 39.65 -40.81 15.42
N ARG A 424 38.91 -40.50 16.45
CA ARG A 424 37.89 -41.40 17.03
C ARG A 424 36.69 -41.53 16.10
N PRO A 425 35.96 -42.66 16.14
CA PRO A 425 34.70 -42.79 15.48
C PRO A 425 33.71 -41.68 15.94
N LEU A 426 33.01 -41.10 14.99
CA LEU A 426 32.01 -40.08 15.27
C LEU A 426 30.63 -40.68 15.57
N VAL A 427 29.99 -40.19 16.60
CA VAL A 427 28.56 -40.41 16.86
C VAL A 427 27.83 -39.11 16.57
N LEU A 428 26.96 -39.13 15.50
CA LEU A 428 26.17 -38.01 15.07
C LEU A 428 24.81 -38.10 15.72
N LEU A 429 24.51 -37.16 16.60
CA LEU A 429 23.25 -37.06 17.33
C LEU A 429 22.34 -36.07 16.62
N ALA A 430 21.11 -36.48 16.24
CA ALA A 430 20.13 -35.64 15.60
C ALA A 430 18.71 -36.10 15.92
N ASP A 431 17.75 -35.20 15.75
CA ASP A 431 16.31 -35.50 15.85
C ASP A 431 15.83 -36.37 14.65
N ASP A 432 16.45 -36.15 13.48
CA ASP A 432 16.18 -36.87 12.23
C ASP A 432 17.45 -37.50 11.67
N ILE A 433 17.40 -38.80 11.44
CA ILE A 433 18.55 -39.56 10.87
C ILE A 433 19.01 -38.99 9.53
N ALA A 434 18.07 -38.45 8.70
CA ALA A 434 18.42 -37.87 7.41
C ALA A 434 19.36 -36.65 7.54
N VAL A 435 19.18 -35.84 8.59
CA VAL A 435 20.12 -34.73 8.91
C VAL A 435 21.51 -35.23 9.23
N ALA A 436 21.61 -36.31 10.03
CA ALA A 436 22.90 -36.93 10.34
C ALA A 436 23.54 -37.57 9.10
N GLN A 437 22.74 -38.22 8.25
CA GLN A 437 23.20 -38.81 6.98
C GLN A 437 23.73 -37.75 6.01
N LEU A 438 23.07 -36.59 5.90
CA LEU A 438 23.55 -35.47 5.10
C LEU A 438 24.85 -34.89 5.64
N ALA A 439 24.97 -34.75 6.95
CA ALA A 439 26.18 -34.29 7.59
C ALA A 439 27.33 -35.28 7.37
N ALA A 440 27.05 -36.59 7.41
CA ALA A 440 28.03 -37.61 7.13
C ALA A 440 28.60 -37.58 5.70
N LEU A 441 27.85 -37.01 4.73
CA LEU A 441 28.37 -36.82 3.36
C LEU A 441 29.60 -35.90 3.29
N GLU A 442 29.77 -35.03 4.25
CA GLU A 442 30.89 -34.09 4.31
C GLU A 442 32.16 -34.73 4.85
N LEU A 443 32.03 -35.86 5.53
CA LEU A 443 33.18 -36.57 6.16
C LEU A 443 34.03 -37.30 5.11
N PRO A 444 35.34 -37.37 5.32
CA PRO A 444 36.20 -38.28 4.56
C PRO A 444 35.68 -39.73 4.62
N GLU A 445 35.86 -40.47 3.55
CA GLU A 445 35.27 -41.82 3.40
C GLU A 445 35.65 -42.76 4.59
N ALA A 446 36.88 -42.73 5.04
CA ALA A 446 37.34 -43.55 6.16
C ALA A 446 36.66 -43.18 7.49
N GLN A 447 36.37 -41.91 7.70
CA GLN A 447 35.68 -41.42 8.91
C GLN A 447 34.18 -41.68 8.81
N ARG A 448 33.58 -41.44 7.65
CA ARG A 448 32.18 -41.76 7.36
C ARG A 448 31.85 -43.24 7.54
N ALA A 449 32.71 -44.14 7.10
CA ALA A 449 32.48 -45.57 7.27
C ALA A 449 32.40 -46.00 8.74
N ARG A 450 33.02 -45.26 9.65
CA ARG A 450 33.04 -45.55 11.10
C ARG A 450 31.98 -44.73 11.86
N ALA A 451 31.29 -43.76 11.21
CA ALA A 451 30.30 -42.92 11.85
C ALA A 451 29.03 -43.72 12.23
N ARG A 452 28.39 -43.29 13.32
CA ARG A 452 27.15 -43.89 13.85
C ARG A 452 26.11 -42.80 14.11
N PHE A 453 24.85 -43.20 14.08
CA PHE A 453 23.74 -42.35 14.45
C PHE A 453 23.26 -42.60 15.89
N PHE A 454 22.91 -41.54 16.59
CA PHE A 454 22.25 -41.63 17.88
C PHE A 454 21.06 -40.69 17.92
N THR A 455 19.93 -41.17 18.47
CA THR A 455 18.67 -40.40 18.53
C THR A 455 18.73 -39.30 19.56
N ALA A 456 18.09 -38.19 19.28
CA ALA A 456 17.92 -37.07 20.17
C ALA A 456 16.78 -37.23 21.23
N ASP A 457 16.30 -38.43 21.45
CA ASP A 457 15.22 -38.71 22.40
C ASP A 457 15.70 -38.60 23.88
N LEU A 458 15.25 -37.53 24.58
CA LEU A 458 15.62 -37.27 25.97
C LEU A 458 15.17 -38.37 26.93
N SER A 459 14.11 -39.11 26.61
CA SER A 459 13.63 -40.23 27.43
C SER A 459 14.61 -41.40 27.32
N VAL A 460 15.15 -41.65 26.15
CA VAL A 460 16.21 -42.67 25.92
C VAL A 460 17.48 -42.29 26.66
N TRP A 461 17.87 -41.02 26.64
CA TRP A 461 19.08 -40.57 27.36
C TRP A 461 18.99 -40.78 28.84
N LYS A 462 17.84 -40.41 29.45
CA LYS A 462 17.57 -40.57 30.87
C LYS A 462 17.54 -42.06 31.29
N ALA A 463 16.85 -42.89 30.49
CA ALA A 463 16.76 -44.32 30.78
C ALA A 463 18.11 -45.02 30.72
N ALA A 464 19.03 -44.55 29.87
CA ALA A 464 20.41 -45.09 29.77
C ALA A 464 21.38 -44.48 30.80
N GLY A 465 20.93 -43.56 31.63
CA GLY A 465 21.78 -42.91 32.64
C GLY A 465 22.88 -42.00 32.06
N LEU A 466 22.65 -41.48 30.86
CA LEU A 466 23.56 -40.52 30.21
C LEU A 466 23.58 -39.19 30.99
N THR A 467 24.72 -38.59 31.16
CA THR A 467 24.87 -37.33 31.89
C THR A 467 24.38 -36.16 31.04
N LEU A 468 23.39 -35.44 31.59
CA LEU A 468 22.81 -34.25 30.94
C LEU A 468 23.48 -32.98 31.48
N VAL A 469 23.74 -32.05 30.59
CA VAL A 469 24.29 -30.72 30.88
C VAL A 469 23.31 -29.65 30.43
N ASN A 470 23.11 -28.65 31.26
CA ASN A 470 22.19 -27.50 31.02
C ASN A 470 22.98 -26.19 31.08
N ASP A 471 24.11 -26.12 30.42
CA ASP A 471 24.94 -24.93 30.36
C ASP A 471 24.86 -24.27 29.00
N GLY A 472 24.05 -23.22 28.92
CA GLY A 472 23.85 -22.43 27.69
C GLY A 472 25.11 -21.60 27.32
N ALA A 473 26.03 -21.36 28.25
CA ALA A 473 27.24 -20.57 27.99
C ALA A 473 28.29 -21.30 27.15
N VAL A 474 28.18 -22.62 27.00
CA VAL A 474 29.11 -23.45 26.24
C VAL A 474 29.12 -23.14 24.76
N LEU A 475 28.02 -22.64 24.21
CA LEU A 475 27.91 -22.27 22.79
C LEU A 475 27.62 -20.76 22.65
N PRO A 476 28.61 -19.95 22.19
CA PRO A 476 28.40 -18.51 22.02
C PRO A 476 27.43 -18.18 20.86
N ASP A 477 26.85 -17.00 20.87
CA ASP A 477 25.82 -16.58 19.91
C ASP A 477 26.31 -16.61 18.46
N GLU A 478 27.55 -16.23 18.22
CA GLU A 478 28.16 -16.18 16.90
C GLU A 478 28.28 -17.58 16.25
N ARG A 479 28.26 -18.63 17.06
CA ARG A 479 28.25 -20.01 16.60
C ARG A 479 26.84 -20.52 16.26
N CYS A 480 25.81 -19.90 16.79
CA CYS A 480 24.39 -20.29 16.59
C CYS A 480 23.86 -19.79 15.23
N ILE A 481 24.52 -20.14 14.14
CA ILE A 481 24.20 -19.67 12.77
C ILE A 481 22.83 -20.14 12.27
N ASP A 482 22.25 -21.14 12.91
CA ASP A 482 20.91 -21.67 12.64
C ASP A 482 19.78 -20.94 13.39
N PHE A 483 20.10 -20.00 14.29
CA PHE A 483 19.12 -19.28 15.09
C PHE A 483 19.07 -17.79 14.74
N LEU A 484 17.84 -17.30 14.51
CA LEU A 484 17.60 -15.90 14.22
C LEU A 484 17.42 -15.09 15.50
N PHE A 485 18.44 -14.33 15.86
CA PHE A 485 18.40 -13.45 17.05
C PHE A 485 17.62 -12.16 16.79
N PHE A 486 17.40 -11.77 15.56
CA PHE A 486 16.63 -10.57 15.20
C PHE A 486 15.23 -10.64 15.81
N THR A 487 14.92 -9.70 16.69
CA THR A 487 13.60 -9.59 17.36
C THR A 487 13.14 -10.87 18.10
N HIS A 488 14.10 -11.67 18.60
CA HIS A 488 13.77 -12.81 19.43
C HIS A 488 13.05 -12.35 20.73
N ASP A 489 12.29 -13.24 21.35
CA ASP A 489 11.50 -13.00 22.57
C ASP A 489 10.43 -11.89 22.46
N ARG A 490 10.15 -11.36 21.23
CA ARG A 490 9.07 -10.38 21.01
C ARG A 490 7.67 -10.86 21.46
N HIS A 491 7.51 -12.15 21.64
CA HIS A 491 6.28 -12.77 22.18
C HIS A 491 6.42 -13.22 23.63
N SER A 492 7.57 -13.04 24.26
CA SER A 492 7.94 -13.60 25.57
C SER A 492 8.43 -12.53 26.55
N GLY A 493 7.83 -11.33 26.51
CA GLY A 493 8.10 -10.26 27.49
C GLY A 493 9.07 -9.18 27.01
N ASN A 494 9.70 -9.30 25.86
CA ASN A 494 10.60 -8.28 25.31
C ASN A 494 9.83 -7.24 24.49
N LYS A 495 9.38 -6.15 25.14
CA LYS A 495 8.65 -5.05 24.48
C LYS A 495 9.47 -4.31 23.43
N ASP A 496 10.77 -4.19 23.61
CA ASP A 496 11.63 -3.49 22.67
C ASP A 496 11.79 -4.31 21.38
N ALA A 497 11.96 -5.63 21.50
CA ALA A 497 11.94 -6.53 20.34
C ALA A 497 10.58 -6.51 19.61
N ALA A 498 9.46 -6.41 20.33
CA ALA A 498 8.14 -6.27 19.75
C ALA A 498 8.01 -4.94 18.95
N ARG A 499 8.44 -3.81 19.51
CA ARG A 499 8.47 -2.51 18.82
C ARG A 499 9.37 -2.52 17.60
N GLN A 500 10.56 -3.10 17.73
CA GLN A 500 11.52 -3.23 16.63
C GLN A 500 10.94 -4.06 15.48
N TYR A 501 10.28 -5.16 15.79
CA TYR A 501 9.62 -6.00 14.80
C TYR A 501 8.51 -5.25 14.05
N LEU A 502 7.63 -4.54 14.76
CA LEU A 502 6.55 -3.78 14.14
C LEU A 502 7.08 -2.62 13.28
N ALA A 503 8.11 -1.91 13.75
CA ALA A 503 8.77 -0.87 12.97
C ALA A 503 9.44 -1.42 11.70
N TRP A 504 10.04 -2.61 11.79
CA TRP A 504 10.60 -3.31 10.66
C TRP A 504 9.52 -3.69 9.64
N GLU A 505 8.40 -4.31 10.07
CA GLU A 505 7.31 -4.78 9.20
C GLU A 505 6.68 -3.60 8.45
N THR A 506 6.35 -2.49 9.14
CA THR A 506 5.80 -1.28 8.52
C THR A 506 6.78 -0.54 7.61
N GLY A 507 8.09 -0.69 7.83
CA GLY A 507 9.15 -0.09 7.03
C GLY A 507 9.51 -0.85 5.74
N LEU A 508 8.92 -2.03 5.49
CA LEU A 508 9.32 -2.89 4.36
C LEU A 508 9.11 -2.26 2.99
N LEU A 509 7.96 -1.62 2.76
CA LEU A 509 7.65 -1.00 1.47
C LEU A 509 8.65 0.11 1.10
N GLY A 510 9.13 0.86 2.09
CA GLY A 510 10.13 1.91 1.89
C GLY A 510 11.52 1.41 1.49
N GLN A 511 11.80 0.12 1.68
CA GLN A 511 13.07 -0.53 1.32
C GLN A 511 13.02 -1.17 -0.07
N MET A 512 11.83 -1.36 -0.64
CA MET A 512 11.63 -2.06 -1.92
C MET A 512 11.90 -1.16 -3.11
N THR A 513 12.41 -1.76 -4.17
CA THR A 513 12.53 -1.12 -5.48
C THR A 513 11.16 -0.97 -6.15
N PRO A 514 11.00 -0.01 -7.10
CA PRO A 514 9.76 0.13 -7.87
C PRO A 514 9.32 -1.18 -8.57
N ALA A 515 10.27 -1.98 -9.05
CA ALA A 515 9.98 -3.25 -9.72
C ALA A 515 9.44 -4.31 -8.73
N GLU A 516 10.00 -4.39 -7.53
CA GLU A 516 9.49 -5.26 -6.45
C GLU A 516 8.09 -4.85 -6.01
N ILE A 517 7.83 -3.55 -5.80
CA ILE A 517 6.49 -3.03 -5.48
C ILE A 517 5.50 -3.36 -6.59
N ALA A 518 5.87 -3.16 -7.86
CA ALA A 518 5.01 -3.43 -9.02
C ALA A 518 4.70 -4.93 -9.20
N SER A 519 5.51 -5.82 -8.63
CA SER A 519 5.25 -7.27 -8.64
C SER A 519 4.10 -7.67 -7.70
N LEU A 520 3.79 -6.84 -6.71
CA LEU A 520 2.69 -7.02 -5.75
C LEU A 520 1.45 -6.27 -6.25
N LYS A 521 0.39 -7.00 -6.57
CA LYS A 521 -0.82 -6.47 -7.23
C LYS A 521 -2.06 -6.70 -6.35
N PRO A 522 -2.24 -5.97 -5.23
CA PRO A 522 -3.43 -6.12 -4.42
C PRO A 522 -4.68 -5.89 -5.26
N LEU A 523 -5.68 -6.74 -5.05
CA LEU A 523 -7.01 -6.56 -5.60
C LEU A 523 -7.67 -5.43 -4.80
N VAL A 524 -7.45 -4.22 -5.24
CA VAL A 524 -8.20 -3.08 -4.69
C VAL A 524 -9.67 -3.42 -4.91
N PRO A 525 -10.51 -3.46 -3.85
CA PRO A 525 -11.93 -3.57 -4.05
C PRO A 525 -12.27 -2.57 -5.12
N GLU A 526 -12.98 -2.98 -6.19
CA GLU A 526 -13.65 -1.98 -6.98
C GLU A 526 -14.37 -1.12 -5.97
N LYS A 527 -13.80 0.05 -5.64
CA LYS A 527 -14.66 1.16 -5.31
C LYS A 527 -15.60 1.11 -6.48
N VAL A 528 -16.86 0.82 -6.21
CA VAL A 528 -17.92 1.25 -7.13
C VAL A 528 -17.46 2.65 -7.42
N VAL A 529 -16.91 2.89 -8.63
CA VAL A 529 -16.50 4.23 -9.04
C VAL A 529 -17.84 4.90 -9.20
N GLU A 530 -18.39 5.22 -8.02
CA GLU A 530 -19.53 6.08 -7.98
C GLU A 530 -19.06 7.29 -8.76
N ASP A 531 -19.70 7.53 -9.87
CA ASP A 531 -19.52 8.74 -10.67
C ASP A 531 -19.36 9.88 -9.66
N VAL A 532 -18.42 10.77 -9.88
CA VAL A 532 -18.13 11.91 -8.99
C VAL A 532 -19.42 12.64 -8.62
N ARG A 533 -20.42 12.65 -9.51
CA ARG A 533 -21.77 13.16 -9.26
C ARG A 533 -22.44 12.41 -8.10
N THR A 534 -22.45 11.09 -8.11
CA THR A 534 -23.01 10.26 -7.04
C THR A 534 -22.29 10.50 -5.72
N ARG A 535 -20.96 10.54 -5.76
CA ARG A 535 -20.16 10.84 -4.57
C ARG A 535 -20.44 12.20 -3.96
N LEU A 536 -20.59 13.25 -4.78
CA LEU A 536 -20.97 14.59 -4.32
C LEU A 536 -22.31 14.61 -3.59
N VAL A 537 -23.30 13.86 -4.09
CA VAL A 537 -24.62 13.76 -3.46
C VAL A 537 -24.56 13.03 -2.13
N HIS A 538 -23.69 12.02 -2.02
CA HIS A 538 -23.55 11.18 -0.82
C HIS A 538 -22.43 11.63 0.14
N ALA A 539 -21.58 12.55 -0.27
CA ALA A 539 -20.44 13.01 0.51
C ALA A 539 -20.84 13.58 1.89
N ALA A 540 -19.97 13.40 2.86
CA ALA A 540 -20.08 13.94 4.19
C ALA A 540 -21.38 13.57 4.94
N ARG A 541 -21.98 12.41 4.65
CA ARG A 541 -23.09 11.87 5.46
C ARG A 541 -22.53 11.34 6.78
N THR A 542 -23.28 11.52 7.86
CA THR A 542 -22.87 11.01 9.19
C THR A 542 -22.72 9.48 9.14
N PRO A 543 -21.67 8.91 9.72
CA PRO A 543 -21.51 7.46 9.83
C PRO A 543 -22.68 6.79 10.55
N GLU A 544 -22.90 5.51 10.28
CA GLU A 544 -23.98 4.72 10.87
C GLU A 544 -23.76 4.52 12.39
N GLY A 545 -24.80 4.71 13.21
CA GLY A 545 -24.64 4.52 14.65
C GLY A 545 -25.94 4.33 15.46
N SER A 546 -27.10 4.70 14.94
CA SER A 546 -28.34 4.72 15.75
C SER A 546 -29.61 4.27 15.03
N GLY A 547 -29.50 3.59 13.89
CA GLY A 547 -30.64 3.15 13.09
C GLY A 547 -31.40 4.27 12.35
N ALA A 548 -31.12 5.55 12.66
CA ALA A 548 -31.65 6.71 11.97
C ALA A 548 -30.56 7.78 11.83
N ARG A 549 -30.46 8.42 10.65
CA ARG A 549 -29.45 9.45 10.37
C ARG A 549 -30.02 10.62 9.56
N SER A 550 -29.48 11.81 9.77
CA SER A 550 -29.77 12.98 8.94
C SER A 550 -29.12 12.82 7.56
N VAL A 551 -29.82 13.27 6.51
CA VAL A 551 -29.25 13.36 5.15
C VAL A 551 -28.13 14.40 5.10
N ASN A 552 -28.23 15.47 5.88
CA ASN A 552 -27.27 16.56 5.94
C ASN A 552 -26.40 16.46 7.21
N VAL A 553 -25.18 16.97 7.10
CA VAL A 553 -24.29 17.14 8.23
C VAL A 553 -24.87 18.17 9.20
N PRO A 554 -24.90 17.92 10.52
CA PRO A 554 -25.29 18.94 11.50
C PRO A 554 -24.35 20.14 11.46
N VAL A 555 -24.89 21.33 11.69
CA VAL A 555 -24.08 22.54 11.89
C VAL A 555 -23.62 22.59 13.34
N THR A 556 -22.35 22.27 13.56
CA THR A 556 -21.75 22.19 14.91
C THR A 556 -20.98 23.46 15.22
N ARG A 557 -21.62 24.37 15.98
CA ARG A 557 -21.00 25.62 16.45
C ARG A 557 -20.34 25.36 17.78
N LEU A 558 -19.03 25.57 17.86
CA LEU A 558 -18.25 25.38 19.08
C LEU A 558 -17.01 26.29 19.13
N SER A 559 -16.61 26.65 20.36
CA SER A 559 -15.29 27.19 20.67
C SER A 559 -14.58 26.26 21.65
N THR A 560 -15.24 25.91 22.75
CA THR A 560 -14.71 25.02 23.79
C THR A 560 -15.14 23.58 23.52
N VAL A 561 -14.22 22.64 23.75
CA VAL A 561 -14.47 21.19 23.75
C VAL A 561 -14.28 20.68 25.17
N LEU A 562 -15.27 19.91 25.65
CA LEU A 562 -15.20 19.24 26.96
C LEU A 562 -14.64 17.83 26.77
N PHE A 563 -13.87 17.39 27.74
CA PHE A 563 -13.28 16.04 27.82
C PHE A 563 -13.77 15.37 29.08
N ASP A 564 -14.03 14.08 29.04
CA ASP A 564 -14.52 13.31 30.18
C ASP A 564 -13.43 13.14 31.26
N SER A 565 -12.15 13.15 30.84
CA SER A 565 -11.01 13.07 31.78
C SER A 565 -9.83 13.96 31.34
N LEU A 566 -8.91 14.20 32.31
CA LEU A 566 -7.64 14.84 32.02
C LEU A 566 -6.75 13.99 31.07
N ALA A 567 -6.91 12.68 31.10
CA ALA A 567 -6.21 11.76 30.21
C ALA A 567 -6.65 11.97 28.77
N ASP A 568 -7.96 12.02 28.50
CA ASP A 568 -8.53 12.26 27.16
C ASP A 568 -8.10 13.61 26.60
N MET A 569 -8.10 14.64 27.46
CA MET A 569 -7.61 15.96 27.04
C MET A 569 -6.12 15.95 26.67
N ARG A 570 -5.29 15.21 27.41
CA ARG A 570 -3.85 15.08 27.11
C ARG A 570 -3.63 14.26 25.84
N ASP A 571 -4.35 13.20 25.66
CA ASP A 571 -4.32 12.38 24.45
C ASP A 571 -4.68 13.22 23.22
N ALA A 572 -5.84 13.87 23.23
CA ALA A 572 -6.26 14.76 22.13
C ALA A 572 -5.20 15.84 21.82
N ARG A 573 -4.57 16.42 22.85
CA ARG A 573 -3.50 17.42 22.67
C ARG A 573 -2.22 16.82 22.05
N SER A 574 -1.90 15.56 22.36
CA SER A 574 -0.72 14.88 21.82
C SER A 574 -0.88 14.52 20.32
N ARG A 575 -2.11 14.27 19.88
CA ARG A 575 -2.44 13.82 18.51
C ARG A 575 -2.81 14.98 17.58
N ARG A 576 -3.41 16.06 18.08
CA ARG A 576 -4.03 17.14 17.29
C ARG A 576 -3.15 17.79 16.21
N ASP A 577 -1.82 17.73 16.36
CA ASP A 577 -0.89 18.31 15.38
C ASP A 577 -0.59 17.34 14.21
N ARG A 578 -0.97 16.08 14.35
CA ARG A 578 -0.77 15.01 13.35
C ARG A 578 -2.09 14.47 12.81
N GLU A 579 -3.11 14.47 13.62
CA GLU A 579 -4.42 13.89 13.34
C GLU A 579 -5.51 14.97 13.38
N ARG A 580 -6.67 14.66 12.79
CA ARG A 580 -7.87 15.48 12.90
C ARG A 580 -8.61 15.11 14.19
N VAL A 581 -8.36 15.86 15.23
CA VAL A 581 -8.93 15.63 16.57
C VAL A 581 -9.72 16.86 17.01
N LEU A 582 -10.93 16.64 17.50
CA LEU A 582 -11.72 17.71 18.10
C LEU A 582 -11.10 18.12 19.44
N SER A 583 -10.48 19.30 19.48
CA SER A 583 -9.72 19.74 20.67
C SER A 583 -10.00 21.19 21.09
N TYR A 584 -10.34 22.04 20.13
CA TYR A 584 -10.72 23.44 20.34
C TYR A 584 -11.27 24.04 19.03
N GLY A 585 -12.25 24.92 19.08
CA GLY A 585 -12.93 25.44 17.89
C GLY A 585 -12.03 26.09 16.84
N ALA A 586 -10.95 26.76 17.24
CA ALA A 586 -10.00 27.33 16.29
C ALA A 586 -9.24 26.29 15.45
N ARG A 587 -9.27 25.00 15.85
CA ARG A 587 -8.64 23.91 15.08
C ARG A 587 -9.61 23.17 14.17
N GLY A 588 -10.85 23.65 14.08
CA GLY A 588 -11.91 23.11 13.26
C GLY A 588 -13.07 22.57 14.07
N ASN A 589 -14.10 22.15 13.34
CA ASN A 589 -15.33 21.60 13.89
C ASN A 589 -15.86 20.51 12.95
N PRO A 590 -16.75 19.61 13.37
CA PRO A 590 -17.25 18.51 12.55
C PRO A 590 -17.82 18.93 11.19
N THR A 591 -18.49 20.09 11.11
CA THR A 591 -19.05 20.61 9.84
C THR A 591 -17.93 21.03 8.87
N ALA A 592 -16.92 21.73 9.37
CA ALA A 592 -15.75 22.11 8.58
C ALA A 592 -14.94 20.86 8.15
N PHE A 593 -14.76 19.87 9.03
CA PHE A 593 -14.10 18.61 8.71
C PHE A 593 -14.79 17.87 7.56
N ALA A 594 -16.11 17.83 7.56
CA ALA A 594 -16.90 17.22 6.49
C ALA A 594 -16.67 17.92 5.13
N LEU A 595 -16.53 19.25 5.11
CA LEU A 595 -16.19 20.00 3.90
C LEU A 595 -14.74 19.75 3.46
N GLU A 596 -13.80 19.69 4.40
CA GLU A 596 -12.41 19.36 4.10
C GLU A 596 -12.29 17.98 3.46
N ASP A 597 -13.06 16.98 3.94
CA ASP A 597 -13.08 15.62 3.36
C ASP A 597 -13.64 15.62 1.94
N LEU A 598 -14.74 16.35 1.70
CA LEU A 598 -15.34 16.49 0.38
C LEU A 598 -14.34 17.11 -0.61
N VAL A 599 -13.67 18.20 -0.23
CA VAL A 599 -12.69 18.88 -1.10
C VAL A 599 -11.47 17.97 -1.33
N THR A 600 -11.00 17.26 -0.29
CA THR A 600 -9.91 16.29 -0.44
C THR A 600 -10.23 15.22 -1.46
N GLU A 601 -11.46 14.70 -1.43
CA GLU A 601 -11.91 13.68 -2.38
C GLU A 601 -12.02 14.22 -3.81
N LEU A 602 -12.54 15.44 -3.98
CA LEU A 602 -12.63 16.11 -5.28
C LEU A 602 -11.24 16.32 -5.91
N GLU A 603 -10.33 16.86 -5.13
CA GLU A 603 -8.97 17.18 -5.57
C GLU A 603 -8.08 15.92 -5.71
N GLY A 604 -8.44 14.83 -5.02
CA GLY A 604 -7.64 13.60 -4.99
C GLY A 604 -6.34 13.74 -4.20
N GLY A 605 -6.32 14.59 -3.17
CA GLY A 605 -5.15 14.83 -2.35
C GLY A 605 -5.12 14.01 -1.05
N HIS A 606 -4.16 14.35 -0.19
CA HIS A 606 -4.03 13.73 1.12
C HIS A 606 -4.99 14.34 2.15
N ARG A 607 -4.98 15.67 2.28
CA ARG A 607 -5.84 16.42 3.20
C ARG A 607 -6.04 17.86 2.71
N THR A 608 -7.15 18.45 3.15
CA THR A 608 -7.53 19.85 2.88
C THR A 608 -7.56 20.66 4.17
N ARG A 609 -7.20 21.94 4.08
CA ARG A 609 -7.43 22.98 5.08
C ARG A 609 -8.29 24.09 4.50
N LEU A 610 -9.27 24.57 5.28
CA LEU A 610 -10.16 25.66 4.89
C LEU A 610 -9.64 27.03 5.38
N PHE A 611 -9.97 28.09 4.65
CA PHE A 611 -9.56 29.47 4.91
C PHE A 611 -10.75 30.42 4.71
N GLY A 612 -10.76 31.52 5.45
CA GLY A 612 -11.85 32.50 5.37
C GLY A 612 -12.03 33.14 4.00
N THR A 613 -11.04 33.13 3.11
CA THR A 613 -11.13 33.61 1.72
C THR A 613 -10.17 32.84 0.81
N GLY A 614 -10.43 32.83 -0.51
CA GLY A 614 -9.48 32.29 -1.49
C GLY A 614 -8.10 32.98 -1.42
N LEU A 615 -8.06 34.30 -1.28
CA LEU A 615 -6.79 35.03 -1.17
C LEU A 615 -6.03 34.70 0.13
N ALA A 616 -6.74 34.45 1.25
CA ALA A 616 -6.12 33.98 2.48
C ALA A 616 -5.49 32.59 2.30
N ALA A 617 -6.13 31.72 1.54
CA ALA A 617 -5.58 30.41 1.19
C ALA A 617 -4.27 30.55 0.40
N VAL A 618 -4.22 31.42 -0.60
CA VAL A 618 -3.01 31.73 -1.37
C VAL A 618 -1.91 32.34 -0.47
N ALA A 619 -2.24 33.36 0.31
CA ALA A 619 -1.28 34.04 1.18
C ALA A 619 -0.64 33.07 2.20
N GLN A 620 -1.45 32.28 2.87
CA GLN A 620 -0.96 31.32 3.85
C GLN A 620 -0.19 30.16 3.20
N THR A 621 -0.49 29.83 1.95
CA THR A 621 0.33 28.88 1.17
C THR A 621 1.73 29.44 0.97
N PHE A 622 1.89 30.67 0.48
CA PHE A 622 3.21 31.26 0.35
C PHE A 622 3.97 31.30 1.68
N LEU A 623 3.32 31.73 2.76
CA LEU A 623 3.94 31.83 4.08
C LEU A 623 4.30 30.45 4.71
N ALA A 624 3.58 29.38 4.35
CA ALA A 624 3.87 28.04 4.83
C ALA A 624 5.19 27.51 4.28
N TYR A 625 5.50 27.80 3.03
CA TYR A 625 6.59 27.15 2.30
C TYR A 625 7.75 28.07 1.91
N LEU A 626 7.60 29.39 1.98
CA LEU A 626 8.63 30.34 1.62
C LEU A 626 9.21 31.06 2.86
N ARG A 627 10.48 31.40 2.78
CA ARG A 627 11.22 32.15 3.80
C ARG A 627 11.95 33.33 3.15
N PRO A 628 12.33 34.38 3.86
CA PRO A 628 13.19 35.43 3.34
C PRO A 628 14.43 34.87 2.66
N GLY A 629 14.73 35.31 1.45
CA GLY A 629 15.80 34.81 0.58
C GLY A 629 15.39 33.69 -0.37
N ASP A 630 14.19 33.13 -0.23
CA ASP A 630 13.67 32.17 -1.22
C ASP A 630 13.11 32.88 -2.46
N HIS A 631 13.13 32.19 -3.60
CA HIS A 631 12.53 32.63 -4.84
C HIS A 631 11.25 31.85 -5.15
N VAL A 632 10.18 32.54 -5.53
CA VAL A 632 8.95 32.00 -6.09
C VAL A 632 8.80 32.43 -7.55
N LEU A 633 8.50 31.49 -8.43
CA LEU A 633 8.24 31.74 -9.84
C LEU A 633 6.73 31.60 -10.09
N ILE A 634 6.05 32.69 -10.46
CA ILE A 634 4.60 32.79 -10.58
C ILE A 634 4.22 32.90 -12.05
N THR A 635 3.12 32.22 -12.45
CA THR A 635 2.55 32.42 -13.79
C THR A 635 2.13 33.87 -14.00
N ASP A 636 2.46 34.44 -15.17
CA ASP A 636 2.07 35.81 -15.49
C ASP A 636 0.55 35.99 -15.65
N GLY A 637 -0.16 34.91 -15.94
CA GLY A 637 -1.62 34.88 -16.01
C GLY A 637 -2.35 34.78 -14.67
N VAL A 638 -1.66 35.01 -13.56
CA VAL A 638 -2.21 34.89 -12.21
C VAL A 638 -3.28 35.96 -11.91
N TYR A 639 -4.25 35.60 -11.05
CA TYR A 639 -5.25 36.51 -10.49
C TYR A 639 -4.63 37.80 -9.93
N ALA A 640 -5.09 38.98 -10.36
CA ALA A 640 -4.49 40.28 -10.04
C ALA A 640 -4.24 40.52 -8.54
N PRO A 641 -5.10 40.13 -7.59
CA PRO A 641 -4.80 40.24 -6.18
C PRO A 641 -3.60 39.42 -5.70
N VAL A 642 -3.28 38.28 -6.34
CA VAL A 642 -2.06 37.49 -6.05
C VAL A 642 -0.82 38.27 -6.49
N ARG A 643 -0.86 38.92 -7.64
CA ARG A 643 0.19 39.80 -8.11
C ARG A 643 0.43 40.98 -7.14
N ARG A 644 -0.67 41.60 -6.67
CA ARG A 644 -0.60 42.63 -5.64
C ARG A 644 -0.01 42.13 -4.33
N LEU A 645 -0.46 40.95 -3.85
CA LEU A 645 0.10 40.29 -2.68
C LEU A 645 1.62 40.06 -2.83
N ALA A 646 2.05 39.58 -3.98
CA ALA A 646 3.47 39.37 -4.27
C ALA A 646 4.27 40.68 -4.18
N LYS A 647 3.77 41.75 -4.81
CA LYS A 647 4.45 43.07 -4.83
C LYS A 647 4.44 43.75 -3.48
N GLU A 648 3.29 43.80 -2.78
CA GLU A 648 3.08 44.62 -1.57
C GLU A 648 3.48 43.88 -0.29
N PHE A 649 3.53 42.55 -0.31
CA PHE A 649 3.83 41.76 0.88
C PHE A 649 5.05 40.82 0.70
N LEU A 650 5.07 39.94 -0.32
CA LEU A 650 6.16 38.97 -0.42
C LEU A 650 7.51 39.61 -0.67
N VAL A 651 7.59 40.59 -1.57
CA VAL A 651 8.86 41.31 -1.87
C VAL A 651 9.36 42.06 -0.65
N PRO A 652 8.55 42.91 0.06
CA PRO A 652 8.99 43.54 1.30
C PRO A 652 9.34 42.55 2.43
N PHE A 653 8.76 41.37 2.43
CA PHE A 653 9.07 40.29 3.38
C PHE A 653 10.39 39.56 3.04
N GLY A 654 11.06 39.94 1.95
CA GLY A 654 12.35 39.41 1.53
C GLY A 654 12.28 38.18 0.67
N ILE A 655 11.12 37.89 0.05
CA ILE A 655 10.94 36.79 -0.92
C ILE A 655 11.18 37.37 -2.32
N GLU A 656 12.03 36.72 -3.10
CA GLU A 656 12.25 37.02 -4.49
C GLU A 656 11.07 36.50 -5.35
N VAL A 657 10.51 37.40 -6.17
CA VAL A 657 9.38 37.05 -7.05
C VAL A 657 9.79 37.20 -8.50
N GLY A 658 9.61 36.11 -9.26
CA GLY A 658 9.75 36.08 -10.71
C GLY A 658 8.45 35.74 -11.40
N TYR A 659 8.29 36.11 -12.68
CA TYR A 659 7.14 35.73 -13.50
C TYR A 659 7.57 34.92 -14.72
N PHE A 660 6.73 34.00 -15.18
CA PHE A 660 6.90 33.25 -16.42
C PHE A 660 5.64 33.32 -17.29
N PRO A 661 5.77 33.21 -18.63
CA PRO A 661 4.64 33.23 -19.54
C PRO A 661 3.60 32.17 -19.18
N ALA A 662 2.31 32.50 -19.30
CA ALA A 662 1.22 31.62 -18.91
C ALA A 662 1.17 30.30 -19.70
N ASP A 663 1.77 30.24 -20.89
CA ASP A 663 1.95 29.02 -21.68
C ASP A 663 3.11 28.13 -21.20
N GLY A 664 3.82 28.51 -20.13
CA GLY A 664 4.91 27.74 -19.54
C GLY A 664 6.24 27.79 -20.29
N ARG A 665 6.34 28.57 -21.38
CA ARG A 665 7.62 28.73 -22.10
C ARG A 665 8.71 29.30 -21.18
N ASP A 666 9.95 28.87 -21.41
CA ASP A 666 11.16 29.36 -20.73
C ASP A 666 11.22 29.17 -19.21
N ILE A 667 10.30 28.38 -18.62
CA ILE A 667 10.26 28.19 -17.18
C ILE A 667 11.58 27.62 -16.65
N ALA A 668 12.20 26.68 -17.38
CA ALA A 668 13.46 26.06 -16.98
C ALA A 668 14.61 27.06 -16.85
N SER A 669 14.67 28.07 -17.71
CA SER A 669 15.71 29.12 -17.69
C SER A 669 15.49 30.17 -16.60
N ARG A 670 14.28 30.24 -16.05
CA ARG A 670 13.87 31.18 -14.98
C ARG A 670 14.03 30.61 -13.58
N LEU A 671 14.23 29.30 -13.46
CA LEU A 671 14.50 28.67 -12.17
C LEU A 671 15.88 29.08 -11.65
N ARG A 672 15.95 29.42 -10.34
CA ARG A 672 17.17 29.83 -9.65
C ARG A 672 17.55 28.77 -8.60
N ALA A 673 18.77 28.84 -8.09
CA ALA A 673 19.22 27.92 -7.02
C ALA A 673 18.39 28.04 -5.74
N ASN A 674 17.85 29.24 -5.47
CA ASN A 674 16.96 29.52 -4.34
C ASN A 674 15.46 29.43 -4.69
N THR A 675 15.08 28.92 -5.87
CA THR A 675 13.67 28.68 -6.19
C THR A 675 13.13 27.56 -5.29
N ARG A 676 12.04 27.84 -4.58
CA ARG A 676 11.36 26.88 -3.68
C ARG A 676 9.97 26.51 -4.13
N MET A 677 9.34 27.39 -4.92
CA MET A 677 7.99 27.17 -5.39
C MET A 677 7.80 27.70 -6.81
N VAL A 678 7.07 26.94 -7.61
CA VAL A 678 6.42 27.40 -8.84
C VAL A 678 4.93 27.48 -8.57
N TYR A 679 4.34 28.65 -8.84
CA TYR A 679 2.91 28.91 -8.65
C TYR A 679 2.23 29.08 -10.00
N CYS A 680 1.28 28.24 -10.30
CA CYS A 680 0.47 28.23 -11.52
C CYS A 680 -0.97 28.64 -11.23
N GLU A 681 -1.65 29.20 -12.21
CA GLU A 681 -3.10 29.31 -12.29
C GLU A 681 -3.51 28.81 -13.66
N SER A 682 -4.22 27.68 -13.70
CA SER A 682 -4.54 27.01 -14.96
C SER A 682 -6.00 26.52 -14.97
N PRO A 683 -6.84 27.11 -15.84
CA PRO A 683 -6.59 28.21 -16.78
C PRO A 683 -6.23 29.53 -16.10
N SER A 684 -5.43 30.36 -16.78
CA SER A 684 -5.05 31.67 -16.30
C SER A 684 -6.23 32.63 -16.16
N SER A 685 -6.09 33.62 -15.30
CA SER A 685 -7.08 34.67 -15.14
C SER A 685 -7.27 35.47 -16.43
N LEU A 686 -8.51 35.70 -16.82
CA LEU A 686 -8.97 36.53 -17.90
C LEU A 686 -8.73 36.03 -19.34
N LEU A 687 -7.58 35.47 -19.66
CA LEU A 687 -7.27 35.00 -21.01
C LEU A 687 -7.29 33.45 -21.15
N TYR A 688 -7.40 32.76 -20.01
CA TYR A 688 -7.58 31.30 -19.90
C TYR A 688 -6.48 30.46 -20.56
N GLU A 689 -5.24 30.96 -20.63
CA GLU A 689 -4.08 30.19 -21.06
C GLU A 689 -3.84 29.03 -20.11
N LEU A 690 -3.32 27.91 -20.64
CA LEU A 690 -3.12 26.69 -19.85
C LEU A 690 -1.63 26.40 -19.61
N ASN A 691 -1.32 25.98 -18.40
CA ASN A 691 0.00 25.46 -18.06
C ASN A 691 0.07 23.94 -18.33
N ASP A 692 1.14 23.46 -18.94
CA ASP A 692 1.42 22.02 -19.04
C ASP A 692 1.96 21.51 -17.70
N LEU A 693 1.05 21.17 -16.75
CA LEU A 693 1.44 20.78 -15.41
C LEU A 693 2.34 19.54 -15.35
N PRO A 694 2.12 18.46 -16.12
CA PRO A 694 3.04 17.33 -16.14
C PRO A 694 4.47 17.73 -16.53
N ALA A 695 4.62 18.60 -17.53
CA ALA A 695 5.94 19.09 -17.95
C ALA A 695 6.59 19.97 -16.85
N ILE A 696 5.82 20.85 -16.22
CA ILE A 696 6.31 21.70 -15.12
C ILE A 696 6.68 20.85 -13.89
N ALA A 697 5.86 19.85 -13.54
CA ALA A 697 6.15 18.93 -12.45
C ALA A 697 7.45 18.14 -12.67
N ALA A 698 7.69 17.70 -13.92
CA ALA A 698 8.93 17.00 -14.30
C ALA A 698 10.17 17.88 -14.12
N LEU A 699 10.04 19.21 -14.27
CA LEU A 699 11.13 20.17 -14.00
C LEU A 699 11.33 20.44 -12.52
N CYS A 700 10.25 20.51 -11.74
CA CYS A 700 10.26 20.88 -10.34
C CYS A 700 10.70 19.74 -9.40
N LYS A 701 10.14 18.53 -9.57
CA LYS A 701 10.37 17.38 -8.68
C LYS A 701 11.85 17.03 -8.46
N PRO A 702 12.69 16.89 -9.50
CA PRO A 702 14.11 16.55 -9.31
C PRO A 702 14.91 17.62 -8.56
N ARG A 703 14.37 18.85 -8.48
CA ARG A 703 15.01 19.99 -7.83
C ARG A 703 14.46 20.28 -6.43
N GLY A 704 13.51 19.48 -5.96
CA GLY A 704 12.83 19.70 -4.68
C GLY A 704 12.02 21.01 -4.65
N ILE A 705 11.56 21.49 -5.81
CA ILE A 705 10.73 22.70 -5.95
C ILE A 705 9.26 22.27 -5.86
N LEU A 706 8.48 22.91 -4.99
CA LEU A 706 7.06 22.67 -4.84
C LEU A 706 6.27 23.27 -6.02
N LEU A 707 5.29 22.52 -6.53
CA LEU A 707 4.36 22.99 -7.55
C LEU A 707 3.00 23.27 -6.91
N ALA A 708 2.61 24.54 -6.83
CA ALA A 708 1.32 24.99 -6.33
C ALA A 708 0.45 25.47 -7.49
N VAL A 709 -0.83 25.13 -7.48
CA VAL A 709 -1.77 25.45 -8.55
C VAL A 709 -3.05 26.02 -7.97
N ASP A 710 -3.49 27.20 -8.47
CA ASP A 710 -4.84 27.68 -8.24
C ASP A 710 -5.79 26.97 -9.22
N ASN A 711 -6.68 26.15 -8.64
CA ASN A 711 -7.64 25.31 -9.34
C ASN A 711 -9.09 25.86 -9.21
N THR A 712 -9.22 27.12 -8.93
CA THR A 712 -10.56 27.72 -8.72
C THR A 712 -11.47 27.56 -9.93
N TRP A 713 -10.92 27.69 -11.17
CA TRP A 713 -11.67 27.49 -12.40
C TRP A 713 -12.11 26.03 -12.61
N GLY A 714 -11.24 25.09 -12.33
CA GLY A 714 -11.49 23.63 -12.52
C GLY A 714 -12.31 22.98 -11.40
N SER A 715 -12.45 23.67 -10.24
CA SER A 715 -13.30 23.27 -9.10
C SER A 715 -13.03 21.88 -8.50
N GLY A 716 -11.88 21.24 -8.79
CA GLY A 716 -11.60 19.85 -8.41
C GLY A 716 -12.46 18.81 -9.16
N TYR A 717 -13.56 19.26 -9.74
CA TYR A 717 -14.47 18.41 -10.52
C TYR A 717 -14.02 18.21 -11.96
N GLN A 718 -13.62 19.29 -12.63
CA GLN A 718 -13.24 19.28 -14.05
C GLN A 718 -11.73 19.20 -14.28
N TYR A 719 -10.93 19.49 -13.26
CA TYR A 719 -9.48 19.51 -13.33
C TYR A 719 -8.86 19.10 -12.00
N ARG A 720 -7.84 18.23 -12.03
CA ARG A 720 -7.18 17.64 -10.86
C ARG A 720 -5.68 17.83 -10.88
N PRO A 721 -5.17 18.98 -10.47
CA PRO A 721 -3.74 19.30 -10.54
C PRO A 721 -2.84 18.32 -9.78
N LEU A 722 -3.29 17.82 -8.63
CA LEU A 722 -2.52 16.86 -7.83
C LEU A 722 -2.24 15.56 -8.60
N ALA A 723 -3.22 15.07 -9.38
CA ALA A 723 -3.05 13.91 -10.23
C ALA A 723 -2.07 14.17 -11.41
N LEU A 724 -1.90 15.43 -11.79
CA LEU A 724 -0.97 15.86 -12.85
C LEU A 724 0.43 16.22 -12.32
N GLY A 725 0.65 16.03 -11.01
CA GLY A 725 1.98 16.18 -10.41
C GLY A 725 2.18 17.43 -9.59
N ALA A 726 1.16 18.24 -9.33
CA ALA A 726 1.23 19.33 -8.35
C ALA A 726 1.33 18.77 -6.92
N ASP A 727 1.94 19.55 -6.04
CA ASP A 727 2.04 19.25 -4.61
C ASP A 727 0.92 19.89 -3.80
N ILE A 728 0.40 21.02 -4.30
CA ILE A 728 -0.55 21.90 -3.63
C ILE A 728 -1.60 22.35 -4.64
N SER A 729 -2.88 22.16 -4.31
CA SER A 729 -4.03 22.69 -5.06
C SER A 729 -4.77 23.68 -4.18
N ILE A 730 -5.00 24.88 -4.70
CA ILE A 730 -5.67 25.98 -4.02
C ILE A 730 -7.00 26.26 -4.73
N MET A 731 -8.06 26.55 -3.98
CA MET A 731 -9.35 26.82 -4.58
C MET A 731 -10.11 27.90 -3.79
N ALA A 732 -10.65 28.89 -4.48
CA ALA A 732 -11.65 29.78 -3.91
C ALA A 732 -13.02 29.06 -3.97
N LEU A 733 -13.42 28.46 -2.84
CA LEU A 733 -14.72 27.77 -2.72
C LEU A 733 -15.92 28.71 -2.93
N THR A 734 -15.70 30.02 -2.80
CA THR A 734 -16.61 31.13 -3.14
C THR A 734 -17.26 30.98 -4.52
N LYS A 735 -16.57 30.30 -5.46
CA LYS A 735 -16.95 30.21 -6.89
C LYS A 735 -17.90 29.03 -7.12
N TYR A 736 -17.64 28.19 -8.10
CA TYR A 736 -18.56 27.09 -8.51
C TYR A 736 -18.87 26.10 -7.39
N LEU A 737 -17.97 25.86 -6.44
CA LEU A 737 -18.26 24.88 -5.38
C LEU A 737 -19.41 25.34 -4.50
N CYS A 738 -19.38 26.57 -4.00
CA CYS A 738 -20.52 27.21 -3.30
C CYS A 738 -21.67 27.46 -4.29
N GLY A 739 -21.40 28.20 -5.34
CA GLY A 739 -22.30 28.43 -6.48
C GLY A 739 -23.55 29.27 -6.22
N HIS A 740 -23.66 29.98 -5.09
CA HIS A 740 -24.85 30.70 -4.67
C HIS A 740 -24.59 32.17 -4.29
N SER A 741 -23.36 32.66 -4.50
CA SER A 741 -22.97 34.07 -4.32
C SER A 741 -23.17 34.61 -2.89
N ASP A 742 -23.16 33.71 -1.87
CA ASP A 742 -23.51 34.02 -0.48
C ASP A 742 -22.39 33.69 0.53
N VAL A 743 -21.31 33.02 0.10
CA VAL A 743 -20.16 32.65 0.98
C VAL A 743 -18.84 33.03 0.34
N VAL A 744 -17.92 33.53 1.17
CA VAL A 744 -16.51 33.73 0.82
C VAL A 744 -15.67 32.72 1.59
N MET A 745 -14.99 31.82 0.90
CA MET A 745 -14.16 30.78 1.51
C MET A 745 -13.06 30.30 0.55
N GLY A 746 -11.93 29.85 1.12
CA GLY A 746 -10.87 29.20 0.36
C GLY A 746 -10.51 27.83 0.92
N SER A 747 -9.82 27.03 0.12
CA SER A 747 -9.25 25.76 0.54
C SER A 747 -7.84 25.55 -0.04
N VAL A 748 -7.05 24.75 0.66
CA VAL A 748 -5.77 24.26 0.18
C VAL A 748 -5.73 22.75 0.42
N CYS A 749 -5.66 21.98 -0.67
CA CYS A 749 -5.49 20.54 -0.66
C CYS A 749 -4.05 20.18 -1.04
N THR A 750 -3.43 19.24 -0.33
CA THR A 750 -2.01 18.94 -0.55
C THR A 750 -1.76 17.43 -0.68
N THR A 751 -0.59 17.09 -1.22
CA THR A 751 0.01 15.76 -1.05
C THR A 751 0.42 15.55 0.42
N GLN A 752 0.66 14.30 0.81
CA GLN A 752 1.11 13.97 2.17
C GLN A 752 2.43 14.69 2.54
N ALA A 753 3.36 14.76 1.60
CA ALA A 753 4.65 15.42 1.81
C ALA A 753 4.52 16.92 2.10
N ALA A 754 3.54 17.58 1.49
CA ALA A 754 3.33 19.03 1.64
C ALA A 754 2.43 19.40 2.84
N TRP A 755 1.76 18.45 3.50
CA TRP A 755 0.72 18.71 4.50
C TRP A 755 1.21 19.46 5.74
N GLN A 756 2.28 19.00 6.37
CA GLN A 756 2.70 19.49 7.70
C GLN A 756 3.05 20.99 7.78
N PRO A 757 3.78 21.57 6.82
CA PRO A 757 4.05 23.02 6.84
C PRO A 757 2.78 23.86 6.77
N LEU A 758 1.79 23.43 5.95
CA LEU A 758 0.52 24.14 5.80
C LEU A 758 -0.26 24.17 7.11
N VAL A 759 -0.41 23.01 7.75
CA VAL A 759 -1.15 22.90 9.02
C VAL A 759 -0.52 23.73 10.12
N ARG A 760 0.81 23.65 10.27
CA ARG A 760 1.53 24.45 11.28
C ARG A 760 1.31 25.95 11.07
N MET A 761 1.38 26.41 9.83
CA MET A 761 1.14 27.83 9.49
C MET A 761 -0.30 28.21 9.81
N SER A 762 -1.27 27.45 9.31
CA SER A 762 -2.69 27.69 9.53
C SER A 762 -3.04 27.76 11.02
N ASP A 763 -2.56 26.81 11.82
CA ASP A 763 -2.78 26.77 13.26
C ASP A 763 -2.10 27.96 14.00
N SER A 764 -0.90 28.36 13.56
CA SER A 764 -0.18 29.51 14.13
C SER A 764 -0.88 30.85 13.89
N PHE A 765 -1.59 30.96 12.76
CA PHE A 765 -2.42 32.14 12.44
C PHE A 765 -3.82 32.10 13.09
N GLY A 766 -4.16 30.99 13.79
CA GLY A 766 -5.49 30.81 14.36
C GLY A 766 -6.58 30.74 13.30
N ASN A 767 -6.24 30.20 12.12
CA ASN A 767 -7.15 30.16 10.98
C ASN A 767 -8.31 29.18 11.24
N THR A 768 -9.55 29.68 11.13
CA THR A 768 -10.78 28.91 11.26
C THR A 768 -11.86 29.46 10.33
N VAL A 769 -12.87 28.64 10.03
CA VAL A 769 -14.03 29.03 9.23
C VAL A 769 -15.33 28.84 10.03
N SER A 770 -16.32 29.64 9.72
CA SER A 770 -17.68 29.50 10.28
C SER A 770 -18.27 28.12 9.90
N PRO A 771 -18.82 27.36 10.85
CA PRO A 771 -19.51 26.11 10.53
C PRO A 771 -20.76 26.35 9.67
N ASP A 772 -21.41 27.52 9.78
CA ASP A 772 -22.53 27.91 8.94
C ASP A 772 -22.12 28.09 7.49
N ASP A 773 -21.01 28.79 7.25
CA ASP A 773 -20.46 28.98 5.90
C ASP A 773 -20.00 27.65 5.31
N ALA A 774 -19.31 26.80 6.11
CA ALA A 774 -18.92 25.47 5.69
C ALA A 774 -20.12 24.61 5.29
N TYR A 775 -21.24 24.70 6.02
CA TYR A 775 -22.49 24.02 5.66
C TYR A 775 -23.07 24.53 4.34
N LEU A 776 -23.07 25.84 4.11
CA LEU A 776 -23.58 26.43 2.86
C LEU A 776 -22.75 25.98 1.65
N VAL A 777 -21.42 25.90 1.79
CA VAL A 777 -20.54 25.36 0.75
C VAL A 777 -20.80 23.87 0.52
N LEU A 778 -20.98 23.05 1.57
CA LEU A 778 -21.37 21.63 1.45
C LEU A 778 -22.68 21.46 0.70
N ARG A 779 -23.67 22.31 1.00
CA ARG A 779 -24.96 22.32 0.32
C ARG A 779 -24.80 22.67 -1.17
N GLY A 780 -23.99 23.66 -1.51
CA GLY A 780 -23.68 24.05 -2.89
C GLY A 780 -22.96 22.94 -3.65
N ALA A 781 -22.00 22.28 -3.03
CA ALA A 781 -21.22 21.20 -3.64
C ALA A 781 -22.08 20.02 -4.12
N ARG A 782 -23.20 19.73 -3.46
CA ARG A 782 -24.10 18.64 -3.85
C ARG A 782 -24.73 18.83 -5.23
N THR A 783 -24.86 20.08 -5.69
CA THR A 783 -25.41 20.42 -7.01
C THR A 783 -24.31 20.87 -8.00
N LEU A 784 -23.05 20.78 -7.65
CA LEU A 784 -21.93 21.25 -8.46
C LEU A 784 -21.96 20.67 -9.86
N ALA A 785 -22.08 19.34 -9.99
CA ALA A 785 -22.07 18.65 -11.29
C ALA A 785 -23.21 19.13 -12.20
N ALA A 786 -24.43 19.22 -11.66
CA ALA A 786 -25.59 19.67 -12.43
C ALA A 786 -25.45 21.15 -12.86
N ARG A 787 -24.94 22.02 -11.99
CA ARG A 787 -24.70 23.42 -12.32
C ARG A 787 -23.61 23.59 -13.39
N LEU A 788 -22.51 22.90 -13.25
CA LEU A 788 -21.40 22.95 -14.21
C LEU A 788 -21.81 22.44 -15.59
N GLU A 789 -22.69 21.44 -15.68
CA GLU A 789 -23.24 20.97 -16.95
C GLU A 789 -24.01 22.07 -17.67
N VAL A 790 -24.84 22.84 -16.95
CA VAL A 790 -25.57 23.99 -17.51
C VAL A 790 -24.62 25.12 -17.88
N HIS A 791 -23.70 25.51 -16.98
CA HIS A 791 -22.70 26.55 -17.22
C HIS A 791 -21.84 26.26 -18.47
N GLN A 792 -21.35 25.03 -18.60
CA GLN A 792 -20.55 24.59 -19.76
C GLN A 792 -21.35 24.72 -21.06
N ARG A 793 -22.54 24.13 -21.09
CA ARG A 793 -23.40 24.14 -22.28
C ARG A 793 -23.67 25.55 -22.74
N GLN A 794 -24.18 26.38 -21.83
CA GLN A 794 -24.58 27.79 -22.16
C GLN A 794 -23.36 28.67 -22.41
N GLY A 795 -22.27 28.50 -21.64
CA GLY A 795 -21.02 29.23 -21.84
C GLY A 795 -20.43 29.01 -23.25
N LEU A 796 -20.39 27.76 -23.70
CA LEU A 796 -19.92 27.42 -25.04
C LEU A 796 -20.85 27.92 -26.15
N GLU A 797 -22.17 27.88 -25.94
CA GLU A 797 -23.14 28.39 -26.93
C GLU A 797 -22.97 29.90 -27.10
N ILE A 798 -22.88 30.65 -26.00
CA ILE A 798 -22.66 32.12 -26.02
C ILE A 798 -21.27 32.44 -26.57
N ALA A 799 -20.23 31.68 -26.24
CA ALA A 799 -18.88 31.89 -26.76
C ALA A 799 -18.85 31.75 -28.31
N ARG A 800 -19.50 30.73 -28.85
CA ARG A 800 -19.61 30.53 -30.30
C ARG A 800 -20.46 31.62 -30.97
N TRP A 801 -21.56 32.02 -30.34
CA TRP A 801 -22.40 33.12 -30.81
C TRP A 801 -21.59 34.43 -30.85
N LEU A 802 -20.82 34.74 -29.79
CA LEU A 802 -19.93 35.91 -29.76
C LEU A 802 -18.88 35.88 -30.88
N GLN A 803 -18.28 34.72 -31.18
CA GLN A 803 -17.33 34.60 -32.29
C GLN A 803 -17.89 34.97 -33.65
N ALA A 804 -19.20 34.86 -33.83
CA ALA A 804 -19.91 35.21 -35.06
C ALA A 804 -20.33 36.70 -35.14
N GLN A 805 -20.12 37.47 -34.06
CA GLN A 805 -20.53 38.88 -34.02
C GLN A 805 -19.47 39.78 -34.68
N PRO A 806 -19.87 40.74 -35.57
CA PRO A 806 -18.89 41.62 -36.22
C PRO A 806 -18.20 42.59 -35.24
N GLN A 807 -18.81 42.85 -34.07
CA GLN A 807 -18.28 43.73 -33.03
C GLN A 807 -17.22 43.02 -32.19
N VAL A 808 -17.09 41.69 -32.28
CA VAL A 808 -16.18 40.89 -31.50
C VAL A 808 -14.96 40.46 -32.33
N ARG A 809 -13.78 40.82 -31.88
CA ARG A 809 -12.53 40.45 -32.52
C ARG A 809 -12.05 39.03 -32.16
N ARG A 810 -12.14 38.68 -30.87
CA ARG A 810 -11.68 37.41 -30.34
C ARG A 810 -12.43 37.05 -29.08
N VAL A 811 -12.69 35.75 -28.88
CA VAL A 811 -13.27 35.18 -27.66
C VAL A 811 -12.24 34.27 -27.03
N PHE A 812 -12.04 34.40 -25.73
CA PHE A 812 -11.14 33.60 -24.90
C PHE A 812 -11.94 32.59 -24.07
N HIS A 813 -11.82 31.34 -24.39
CA HIS A 813 -12.37 30.22 -23.65
C HIS A 813 -11.62 28.94 -24.06
N PRO A 814 -11.04 28.14 -23.12
CA PRO A 814 -10.10 27.06 -23.47
C PRO A 814 -10.76 25.90 -24.23
N ALA A 815 -12.06 25.71 -24.06
CA ALA A 815 -12.81 24.67 -24.78
C ALA A 815 -13.16 25.03 -26.23
N LEU A 816 -12.87 26.24 -26.68
CA LEU A 816 -13.02 26.60 -28.10
C LEU A 816 -11.84 26.06 -28.91
N PRO A 817 -12.07 25.42 -30.07
CA PRO A 817 -10.98 24.94 -30.94
C PRO A 817 -10.02 26.04 -31.43
N THR A 818 -10.45 27.30 -31.38
CA THR A 818 -9.66 28.47 -31.73
C THR A 818 -8.72 28.95 -30.63
N HIS A 819 -8.85 28.41 -29.41
CA HIS A 819 -7.96 28.77 -28.30
C HIS A 819 -6.58 28.10 -28.53
N PRO A 820 -5.46 28.84 -28.33
CA PRO A 820 -4.11 28.29 -28.55
C PRO A 820 -3.83 27.00 -27.78
N ASP A 821 -4.31 26.93 -26.56
CA ASP A 821 -4.06 25.81 -25.64
C ASP A 821 -5.18 24.77 -25.62
N HIS A 822 -6.05 24.76 -26.63
CA HIS A 822 -7.19 23.81 -26.70
C HIS A 822 -6.74 22.35 -26.60
N ALA A 823 -5.57 22.00 -27.14
CA ALA A 823 -5.03 20.64 -27.05
C ALA A 823 -4.70 20.24 -25.62
N LEU A 824 -4.18 21.15 -24.79
CA LEU A 824 -3.94 20.93 -23.36
C LEU A 824 -5.27 20.78 -22.60
N TRP A 825 -6.28 21.58 -22.96
CA TRP A 825 -7.60 21.45 -22.37
C TRP A 825 -8.23 20.08 -22.65
N VAL A 826 -8.16 19.59 -23.89
CA VAL A 826 -8.65 18.25 -24.28
C VAL A 826 -7.92 17.14 -23.52
N ARG A 827 -6.62 17.30 -23.26
CA ARG A 827 -5.82 16.31 -22.55
C ARG A 827 -6.12 16.25 -21.05
N ASP A 828 -6.25 17.41 -20.41
CA ASP A 828 -6.15 17.52 -18.94
C ASP A 828 -7.49 17.81 -18.25
N PHE A 829 -8.50 18.31 -18.97
CA PHE A 829 -9.78 18.73 -18.41
C PHE A 829 -10.92 17.80 -18.82
N SER A 830 -11.82 17.50 -17.91
CA SER A 830 -13.02 16.71 -18.19
C SER A 830 -14.22 17.56 -18.62
N GLY A 831 -14.09 18.89 -18.61
CA GLY A 831 -15.15 19.81 -18.99
C GLY A 831 -14.74 21.27 -18.89
N SER A 832 -15.72 22.17 -19.03
CA SER A 832 -15.55 23.60 -18.93
C SER A 832 -16.69 24.26 -18.12
N ASN A 833 -16.73 25.58 -18.09
CA ASN A 833 -17.72 26.33 -17.31
C ASN A 833 -18.21 27.57 -18.07
N GLY A 834 -18.95 28.45 -17.39
CA GLY A 834 -19.56 29.65 -17.96
C GLY A 834 -18.68 30.90 -17.98
N LEU A 835 -17.41 30.81 -17.63
CA LEU A 835 -16.53 31.97 -17.56
C LEU A 835 -15.75 32.14 -18.89
N LEU A 836 -15.90 33.29 -19.52
CA LEU A 836 -15.25 33.65 -20.78
C LEU A 836 -14.90 35.13 -20.83
N SER A 837 -13.99 35.49 -21.73
CA SER A 837 -13.69 36.89 -22.06
C SER A 837 -13.73 37.13 -23.56
N PHE A 838 -13.98 38.35 -23.96
CA PHE A 838 -13.90 38.75 -25.36
C PHE A 838 -13.34 40.16 -25.57
N GLU A 839 -12.66 40.36 -26.71
CA GLU A 839 -12.19 41.65 -27.17
C GLU A 839 -13.19 42.22 -28.18
N PHE A 840 -13.47 43.52 -28.07
CA PHE A 840 -14.14 44.22 -29.16
C PHE A 840 -13.23 44.38 -30.39
N ALA A 841 -13.83 44.36 -31.55
CA ALA A 841 -13.16 44.73 -32.81
C ALA A 841 -12.65 46.18 -32.76
N GLU A 842 -13.56 47.09 -32.44
CA GLU A 842 -13.32 48.51 -32.18
C GLU A 842 -14.30 48.99 -31.13
N ALA A 843 -13.83 49.63 -30.07
CA ALA A 843 -14.71 50.30 -29.10
C ALA A 843 -13.91 51.36 -28.36
N ASP A 844 -14.47 52.55 -28.23
CA ASP A 844 -14.00 53.58 -27.34
C ASP A 844 -14.63 53.44 -25.92
N PRO A 845 -14.13 54.15 -24.89
CA PRO A 845 -14.69 54.05 -23.53
C PRO A 845 -16.18 54.40 -23.45
N GLY A 846 -16.67 55.37 -24.20
CA GLY A 846 -18.09 55.77 -24.25
C GLY A 846 -18.98 54.72 -24.87
N GLN A 847 -18.50 54.04 -25.90
CA GLN A 847 -19.20 52.90 -26.52
C GLN A 847 -19.30 51.75 -25.51
N LEU A 848 -18.26 51.50 -24.75
CA LEU A 848 -18.26 50.46 -23.73
C LEU A 848 -19.27 50.73 -22.60
N GLU A 849 -19.39 51.98 -22.15
CA GLU A 849 -20.40 52.37 -21.17
C GLU A 849 -21.83 52.15 -21.72
N ARG A 850 -22.06 52.46 -23.02
CA ARG A 850 -23.34 52.20 -23.66
C ARG A 850 -23.64 50.71 -23.80
N PHE A 851 -22.64 49.89 -24.14
CA PHE A 851 -22.80 48.44 -24.18
C PHE A 851 -23.25 47.89 -22.84
N ILE A 852 -22.53 48.23 -21.75
CA ILE A 852 -22.86 47.80 -20.38
C ILE A 852 -24.24 48.34 -19.96
N GLY A 853 -24.51 49.62 -20.22
CA GLY A 853 -25.79 50.25 -19.91
C GLY A 853 -26.99 49.68 -20.68
N GLY A 854 -26.74 49.03 -21.84
CA GLY A 854 -27.78 48.36 -22.63
C GLY A 854 -28.16 46.99 -22.09
N LEU A 855 -27.34 46.40 -21.23
CA LEU A 855 -27.62 45.08 -20.61
C LEU A 855 -28.64 45.21 -19.49
N ARG A 856 -29.47 44.19 -19.33
CA ARG A 856 -30.52 44.12 -18.29
C ARG A 856 -30.42 42.88 -17.41
N LEU A 857 -29.89 41.79 -17.96
CA LEU A 857 -29.75 40.52 -17.27
C LEU A 857 -28.33 40.32 -16.71
N PHE A 858 -27.33 40.70 -17.50
CA PHE A 858 -25.96 40.66 -17.01
C PHE A 858 -25.73 41.75 -15.96
N GLY A 859 -25.58 41.35 -14.70
CA GLY A 859 -25.24 42.28 -13.62
C GLY A 859 -23.78 42.74 -13.72
N LEU A 860 -23.51 44.03 -13.49
CA LEU A 860 -22.14 44.54 -13.38
C LEU A 860 -21.54 44.11 -12.04
N GLY A 861 -20.68 43.12 -12.06
CA GLY A 861 -20.14 42.51 -10.84
C GLY A 861 -18.77 41.88 -10.99
N ALA A 862 -18.01 41.83 -9.88
CA ALA A 862 -16.60 41.40 -9.89
C ALA A 862 -16.38 39.90 -9.73
N SER A 863 -17.32 39.14 -9.15
CA SER A 863 -17.19 37.69 -8.92
C SER A 863 -17.60 36.87 -10.13
N TRP A 864 -17.75 35.55 -9.95
CA TRP A 864 -18.23 34.57 -10.91
C TRP A 864 -18.49 33.24 -10.24
N GLY A 865 -19.14 32.30 -10.94
CA GLY A 865 -19.37 30.94 -10.45
C GLY A 865 -20.65 30.77 -9.64
N GLY A 866 -21.47 31.85 -9.51
CA GLY A 866 -22.82 31.81 -8.96
C GLY A 866 -23.88 31.39 -9.98
N TYR A 867 -25.15 31.50 -9.60
CA TYR A 867 -26.31 31.22 -10.47
C TYR A 867 -26.61 32.34 -11.45
N GLU A 868 -26.20 33.58 -11.14
CA GLU A 868 -26.48 34.81 -11.90
C GLU A 868 -25.41 35.06 -12.98
N SER A 869 -25.85 35.66 -14.09
CA SER A 869 -24.93 36.14 -15.15
C SER A 869 -24.34 37.49 -14.82
N LEU A 870 -23.01 37.61 -14.99
CA LEU A 870 -22.25 38.82 -14.67
C LEU A 870 -21.43 39.30 -15.84
N VAL A 871 -21.24 40.63 -15.93
CA VAL A 871 -20.36 41.31 -16.86
C VAL A 871 -19.38 42.22 -16.09
N THR A 872 -18.12 42.29 -16.56
CA THR A 872 -17.18 43.29 -16.05
C THR A 872 -16.14 43.66 -17.11
N VAL A 873 -15.69 44.90 -17.07
CA VAL A 873 -14.55 45.36 -17.85
C VAL A 873 -13.27 45.00 -17.11
N VAL A 874 -12.33 44.42 -17.81
CA VAL A 874 -11.08 43.91 -17.24
C VAL A 874 -9.88 44.42 -18.03
N ASP A 875 -8.72 44.44 -17.35
CA ASP A 875 -7.46 44.89 -17.90
C ASP A 875 -6.38 43.87 -17.59
N VAL A 876 -5.48 43.64 -18.55
CA VAL A 876 -4.30 42.77 -18.43
C VAL A 876 -2.98 43.52 -18.64
N SER A 877 -3.02 44.87 -18.55
CA SER A 877 -1.86 45.76 -18.77
C SER A 877 -0.74 45.58 -17.74
N ASP A 878 -1.05 45.01 -16.58
CA ASP A 878 -0.07 44.68 -15.53
C ASP A 878 0.71 43.38 -15.82
N ARG A 879 0.34 42.62 -16.83
CA ARG A 879 1.00 41.39 -17.24
C ARG A 879 2.23 41.70 -18.10
N GLN A 880 3.33 40.94 -17.86
CA GLN A 880 4.57 41.06 -18.61
C GLN A 880 4.53 40.36 -19.97
N PHE A 881 3.71 39.31 -20.09
CA PHE A 881 3.71 38.35 -21.22
C PHE A 881 2.32 38.16 -21.86
N ALA A 882 1.35 39.06 -21.63
CA ALA A 882 -0.02 38.91 -22.13
C ALA A 882 -0.15 38.92 -23.66
N GLY A 883 0.91 39.25 -24.37
CA GLY A 883 0.86 39.41 -25.83
C GLY A 883 0.08 40.63 -26.30
N ALA A 884 -0.31 40.65 -27.55
CA ALA A 884 -1.09 41.77 -28.13
C ALA A 884 -2.58 41.56 -27.82
N VAL A 885 -3.01 41.97 -26.61
CA VAL A 885 -4.42 42.05 -26.24
C VAL A 885 -4.88 43.48 -26.42
N ARG A 886 -6.00 43.68 -27.11
CA ARG A 886 -6.62 45.00 -27.27
C ARG A 886 -7.59 45.28 -26.10
N HIS A 887 -7.57 46.49 -25.59
CA HIS A 887 -8.50 46.95 -24.59
C HIS A 887 -9.57 47.83 -25.24
N PRO A 888 -10.78 47.79 -24.74
CA PRO A 888 -11.28 47.12 -23.53
C PRO A 888 -11.51 45.61 -23.71
N LEU A 889 -11.27 44.84 -22.66
CA LEU A 889 -11.56 43.41 -22.56
C LEU A 889 -12.78 43.21 -21.64
N ILE A 890 -13.75 42.46 -22.12
CA ILE A 890 -14.98 42.14 -21.35
C ILE A 890 -14.88 40.71 -20.83
N ARG A 891 -15.11 40.54 -19.55
CA ARG A 891 -15.32 39.21 -18.96
C ARG A 891 -16.80 38.99 -18.71
N LEU A 892 -17.31 37.85 -19.16
CA LEU A 892 -18.66 37.37 -18.85
C LEU A 892 -18.59 36.15 -17.94
N HIS A 893 -19.49 36.09 -16.99
CA HIS A 893 -19.88 34.83 -16.35
C HIS A 893 -21.30 34.51 -16.80
N ILE A 894 -21.50 33.34 -17.37
CA ILE A 894 -22.78 32.85 -17.85
C ILE A 894 -23.41 32.03 -16.72
N GLY A 895 -24.53 32.54 -16.21
CA GLY A 895 -25.28 31.94 -15.11
C GLY A 895 -26.17 30.78 -15.55
N LEU A 896 -27.29 30.63 -14.83
CA LEU A 896 -28.26 29.54 -15.03
C LEU A 896 -29.55 30.01 -15.74
N GLU A 897 -29.62 31.27 -16.17
CA GLU A 897 -30.74 31.83 -16.92
C GLU A 897 -30.86 31.15 -18.29
N ALA A 898 -31.99 31.28 -18.97
CA ALA A 898 -32.17 30.74 -20.31
C ALA A 898 -31.20 31.38 -21.31
N VAL A 899 -30.45 30.60 -22.06
CA VAL A 899 -29.41 31.06 -22.98
C VAL A 899 -29.96 32.02 -24.05
N ALA A 900 -31.17 31.80 -24.53
CA ALA A 900 -31.82 32.69 -25.50
C ALA A 900 -32.00 34.10 -24.92
N SER A 901 -32.41 34.22 -23.66
CA SER A 901 -32.61 35.51 -22.98
C SER A 901 -31.27 36.24 -22.79
N LEU A 902 -30.19 35.49 -22.49
CA LEU A 902 -28.83 36.05 -22.38
C LEU A 902 -28.31 36.55 -23.72
N ILE A 903 -28.57 35.83 -24.80
CA ILE A 903 -28.20 36.26 -26.16
C ILE A 903 -28.98 37.53 -26.55
N GLU A 904 -30.28 37.59 -26.26
CA GLU A 904 -31.07 38.81 -26.50
C GLU A 904 -30.56 40.02 -25.71
N ASP A 905 -30.08 39.77 -24.49
CA ASP A 905 -29.48 40.80 -23.66
C ASP A 905 -28.16 41.32 -24.23
N LEU A 906 -27.29 40.42 -24.69
CA LEU A 906 -26.07 40.80 -25.38
C LEU A 906 -26.33 41.53 -26.69
N GLN A 907 -27.38 41.14 -27.44
CA GLN A 907 -27.83 41.86 -28.64
C GLN A 907 -28.25 43.29 -28.34
N ARG A 908 -28.99 43.53 -27.23
CA ARG A 908 -29.33 44.89 -26.77
C ARG A 908 -28.07 45.70 -26.44
N GLY A 909 -27.11 45.11 -25.77
CA GLY A 909 -25.81 45.74 -25.49
C GLY A 909 -25.07 46.13 -26.78
N PHE A 910 -25.00 45.22 -27.77
CA PHE A 910 -24.36 45.52 -29.05
C PHE A 910 -25.15 46.58 -29.88
N ALA A 911 -26.47 46.57 -29.83
CA ALA A 911 -27.29 47.61 -30.46
C ALA A 911 -27.04 48.99 -29.84
N ALA A 912 -26.82 49.08 -28.53
CA ALA A 912 -26.48 50.32 -27.85
C ALA A 912 -25.14 50.94 -28.26
N LEU A 913 -24.20 50.15 -28.80
CA LEU A 913 -22.94 50.68 -29.36
C LEU A 913 -23.16 51.64 -30.51
N ALA A 914 -24.19 51.43 -31.32
CA ALA A 914 -24.47 52.22 -32.50
C ALA A 914 -25.19 53.54 -32.21
N GLN A 915 -25.65 53.78 -30.97
CA GLN A 915 -26.33 55.00 -30.60
C GLN A 915 -25.37 56.18 -30.46
N PRO A 916 -25.73 57.38 -30.98
CA PRO A 916 -24.92 58.59 -30.77
C PRO A 916 -24.78 58.90 -29.29
N SER A 917 -23.63 59.51 -28.92
CA SER A 917 -23.47 60.07 -27.57
C SER A 917 -24.40 61.25 -27.45
N ASP A 918 -25.31 61.26 -26.45
CA ASP A 918 -26.09 62.38 -26.10
C ASP A 918 -25.23 63.54 -25.56
#